data_0e670e29f9f47b264c9abbae778cadf9
#
_entry.id   0e670e29f9f47b264c9abbae778cadf9
#
_cell.length_a   1.000
_cell.length_b   1.000
_cell.length_c   1.000
_cell.angle_alpha   90.00
_cell.angle_beta   90.00
_cell.angle_gamma   90.00
#
_symmetry.space_group_name_H-M   'P 1'
#
loop_
_entity.id
_entity.type
_entity.pdbx_description
1 polymer ?
#
loop_
_entity_poly.entity_id
_entity_poly.type
_entity_poly.pdbx_seq_one_letter_code
_entity_poly.pdbx_strand_id
1 'polypeptide(L)'
;MSRPASALREAARLLATTIERAHAGIGRLVLLRGATGTGRTTALEAAADEAAARGVQVLRARCSAGDSAIPFGAVQQLFCQIPGFAAPAWDGEERATGAGLRRVLRAYAERAPLLIAVDDVHLADPASRRWLVESARLMDRLPIVLAATERSQYDVDPPAQGLAHSLSPALVTSYTLNPLSDTSAAAVVRSAFPDADDSWIKDCVRAGAGNPLLLRALLDDLSDGSHPVVPDTSAALYPGAFPAAVQWWLDCAGPGTAEVARALAILDEGWDHEGAPSAGFPLLHLPSLLAQLSGADPARVAGWITAMTGLGLLHPDSQGRARYAHPLLRDGTLTGVSAARRRLVHRTTAEVMLHRGASSELVARQLLLTDVVDAPWAVPVLQDAASLALREGHLQDAVAFLRRALDEPLSDEGRQRLLTELGSLEYAVPGSSAAILRLTEALQLSGPPQERVRAAVALGTALSGRGRTRAGVEVLRSLYDGLADRPDLVRILRQAFLQLSDNEQLVRQEAYKLLAEGAERAPESISTAGHAFLVKYAVTAGLSSAKEAMLRLRGLLAEPTDPLSEPYLLGVAAAVAQWADELDEAERLVERGLAGQRPDLLHPMHEALRHTRIDIVAARADYVRLLADPPPIATAPTSAHAHTLTALVETGRLADAERLAGAFDLRAAPESWELNRFLYARGGLRAANGDMVGALHDFLECGRRQSAREVVSPVVTPWRTAAAECHL
;
A
#
# COMPACT_ATOMS: atom_id res chain seq x y z
N MET A 1 13.30 13.59 39.33
CA MET A 1 14.64 13.79 38.74
C MET A 1 15.02 12.52 37.99
N SER A 2 14.84 12.56 36.65
CA SER A 2 14.75 11.38 35.79
C SER A 2 16.10 10.82 35.34
N ARG A 3 16.13 9.55 35.00
CA ARG A 3 17.27 8.73 34.53
C ARG A 3 18.08 9.26 33.29
N PRO A 4 17.63 10.20 32.41
CA PRO A 4 18.54 10.77 31.39
C PRO A 4 19.73 11.50 32.06
N ALA A 5 19.56 12.00 33.27
CA ALA A 5 20.66 12.49 34.08
C ALA A 5 21.68 11.39 34.51
N SER A 6 21.48 10.08 34.28
CA SER A 6 22.43 9.08 34.74
C SER A 6 23.65 8.98 33.79
N ALA A 7 23.48 8.90 32.48
CA ALA A 7 24.59 8.82 31.51
C ALA A 7 25.40 10.12 31.51
N LEU A 8 24.72 11.28 31.55
CA LEU A 8 25.39 12.58 31.68
C LEU A 8 26.13 12.69 33.00
N ARG A 9 25.52 12.25 34.11
CA ARG A 9 26.17 12.22 35.43
C ARG A 9 27.31 11.24 35.52
N GLU A 10 27.25 10.12 34.81
CA GLU A 10 28.33 9.14 34.77
C GLU A 10 29.51 9.68 33.97
N ALA A 11 29.28 10.33 32.82
CA ALA A 11 30.31 11.03 32.05
C ALA A 11 30.95 12.16 32.89
N ALA A 12 30.14 12.96 33.59
CA ALA A 12 30.62 14.01 34.50
C ALA A 12 31.45 13.43 35.65
N ARG A 13 31.01 12.33 36.28
CA ARG A 13 31.77 11.62 37.34
C ARG A 13 33.11 11.09 36.82
N LEU A 14 33.13 10.50 35.63
CA LEU A 14 34.34 10.03 34.99
C LEU A 14 35.34 11.18 34.80
N LEU A 15 34.89 12.31 34.29
CA LEU A 15 35.70 13.50 34.11
C LEU A 15 36.16 14.08 35.45
N ALA A 16 35.32 14.19 36.47
CA ALA A 16 35.68 14.65 37.81
C ALA A 16 36.76 13.77 38.46
N THR A 17 36.57 12.44 38.41
CA THR A 17 37.56 11.48 38.90
C THR A 17 38.88 11.59 38.15
N THR A 18 38.86 11.85 36.84
CA THR A 18 40.09 12.01 36.03
C THR A 18 40.76 13.32 36.37
N ILE A 19 40.05 14.40 36.63
CA ILE A 19 40.60 15.69 37.07
C ILE A 19 41.22 15.55 38.45
N GLU A 20 40.64 14.84 39.40
CA GLU A 20 41.20 14.56 40.70
C GLU A 20 42.51 13.80 40.58
N ARG A 21 42.65 12.83 39.70
CA ARG A 21 43.91 12.14 39.40
C ARG A 21 44.94 13.04 38.76
N ALA A 22 44.54 13.98 37.91
CA ALA A 22 45.43 14.95 37.30
C ALA A 22 46.04 15.89 38.33
N HIS A 23 45.40 16.21 39.45
CA HIS A 23 46.01 16.93 40.57
C HIS A 23 47.26 16.18 41.15
N ALA A 24 47.28 14.85 41.04
CA ALA A 24 48.43 14.03 41.40
C ALA A 24 49.48 13.91 40.28
N GLY A 25 49.39 14.71 39.22
CA GLY A 25 50.29 14.72 38.11
C GLY A 25 50.08 13.61 37.07
N ILE A 26 48.87 12.98 37.06
CA ILE A 26 48.53 11.91 36.11
C ILE A 26 47.46 12.42 35.15
N GLY A 27 47.91 13.13 34.12
CA GLY A 27 47.06 13.61 33.03
C GLY A 27 46.60 12.49 32.08
N ARG A 28 45.40 12.64 31.52
CA ARG A 28 44.78 11.67 30.59
C ARG A 28 43.92 12.34 29.54
N LEU A 29 43.75 11.63 28.40
CA LEU A 29 42.74 11.94 27.43
C LEU A 29 41.44 11.19 27.79
N VAL A 30 40.31 11.92 27.88
CA VAL A 30 38.95 11.37 28.00
C VAL A 30 38.20 11.65 26.69
N LEU A 31 37.75 10.59 26.04
CA LEU A 31 36.91 10.69 24.84
C LEU A 31 35.47 10.36 25.17
N LEU A 32 34.58 11.33 25.00
CA LEU A 32 33.14 11.16 25.06
C LEU A 32 32.66 10.82 23.64
N ARG A 33 32.28 9.58 23.43
CA ARG A 33 31.83 9.05 22.14
C ARG A 33 30.31 8.90 22.10
N GLY A 34 29.75 8.87 20.91
CA GLY A 34 28.32 8.63 20.69
C GLY A 34 27.86 9.05 19.30
N ALA A 35 26.69 8.60 18.92
CA ALA A 35 26.05 9.02 17.68
C ALA A 35 25.65 10.51 17.72
N THR A 36 25.30 11.08 16.59
CA THR A 36 24.76 12.44 16.50
C THR A 36 23.51 12.59 17.34
N GLY A 37 23.44 13.62 18.18
CA GLY A 37 22.27 13.92 19.03
C GLY A 37 22.18 13.18 20.36
N THR A 38 23.17 12.33 20.73
CA THR A 38 23.19 11.58 22.02
C THR A 38 23.58 12.42 23.23
N GLY A 39 23.90 13.70 23.07
CA GLY A 39 24.21 14.62 24.18
C GLY A 39 25.70 14.74 24.53
N ARG A 40 26.62 14.41 23.62
CA ARG A 40 28.09 14.52 23.80
C ARG A 40 28.53 15.90 24.23
N THR A 41 28.11 16.94 23.50
CA THR A 41 28.37 18.35 23.79
C THR A 41 27.86 18.72 25.17
N THR A 42 26.63 18.36 25.49
CA THR A 42 25.98 18.64 26.78
C THR A 42 26.77 18.01 27.94
N ALA A 43 27.26 16.78 27.75
CA ALA A 43 28.07 16.09 28.77
C ALA A 43 29.43 16.78 28.97
N LEU A 44 30.08 17.20 27.90
CA LEU A 44 31.36 17.91 27.96
C LEU A 44 31.22 19.29 28.63
N GLU A 45 30.22 20.05 28.24
CA GLU A 45 29.92 21.38 28.78
C GLU A 45 29.59 21.32 30.28
N ALA A 46 28.68 20.42 30.68
CA ALA A 46 28.33 20.24 32.09
C ALA A 46 29.52 19.86 32.96
N ALA A 47 30.39 18.98 32.45
CA ALA A 47 31.62 18.60 33.16
C ALA A 47 32.66 19.74 33.21
N ALA A 48 32.77 20.53 32.16
CA ALA A 48 33.62 21.70 32.13
C ALA A 48 33.18 22.81 33.10
N ASP A 49 31.86 23.03 33.19
CA ASP A 49 31.28 23.99 34.16
C ASP A 49 31.48 23.50 35.62
N GLU A 50 31.30 22.22 35.89
CA GLU A 50 31.53 21.64 37.18
C GLU A 50 33.02 21.73 37.59
N ALA A 51 33.96 21.49 36.65
CA ALA A 51 35.40 21.64 36.89
C ALA A 51 35.73 23.10 37.18
N ALA A 52 35.20 24.05 36.43
CA ALA A 52 35.44 25.48 36.67
C ALA A 52 34.90 25.91 38.07
N ALA A 53 33.73 25.44 38.46
CA ALA A 53 33.16 25.70 39.79
C ALA A 53 34.01 25.16 40.95
N ARG A 54 34.85 24.14 40.69
CA ARG A 54 35.83 23.59 41.63
C ARG A 54 37.23 24.23 41.57
N GLY A 55 37.36 25.32 40.81
CA GLY A 55 38.62 26.06 40.68
C GLY A 55 39.61 25.51 39.72
N VAL A 56 39.22 24.54 38.83
CA VAL A 56 40.06 24.04 37.74
C VAL A 56 40.06 25.07 36.63
N GLN A 57 41.23 25.33 36.04
CA GLN A 57 41.32 26.14 34.80
C GLN A 57 40.70 25.38 33.65
N VAL A 58 39.82 26.02 32.84
CA VAL A 58 39.14 25.39 31.72
C VAL A 58 39.42 26.18 30.45
N LEU A 59 39.96 25.49 29.42
CA LEU A 59 40.06 26.03 28.07
C LEU A 59 39.12 25.26 27.15
N ARG A 60 38.33 25.97 26.36
CA ARG A 60 37.29 25.40 25.52
C ARG A 60 37.54 25.66 24.05
N ALA A 61 37.33 24.67 23.21
CA ALA A 61 37.24 24.83 21.77
C ALA A 61 36.07 24.02 21.21
N ARG A 62 35.47 24.54 20.19
CA ARG A 62 34.43 23.84 19.43
C ARG A 62 34.85 23.79 17.96
N CYS A 63 34.97 22.58 17.46
CA CYS A 63 35.35 22.37 16.05
C CYS A 63 34.11 22.40 15.17
N SER A 64 34.22 22.98 13.98
CA SER A 64 33.19 22.97 12.95
C SER A 64 33.74 22.54 11.61
N ALA A 65 32.89 22.04 10.73
CA ALA A 65 33.28 21.68 9.35
C ALA A 65 33.79 22.90 8.57
N GLY A 66 33.27 24.10 8.82
CA GLY A 66 33.69 25.33 8.20
C GLY A 66 35.12 25.75 8.57
N ASP A 67 35.58 25.42 9.78
CA ASP A 67 36.89 25.79 10.30
C ASP A 67 37.98 24.73 10.00
N SER A 68 37.59 23.61 9.42
CA SER A 68 38.48 22.46 9.17
C SER A 68 39.66 22.77 8.23
N ALA A 69 39.57 23.83 7.43
CA ALA A 69 40.62 24.32 6.56
C ALA A 69 41.58 25.34 7.22
N ILE A 70 41.25 25.84 8.42
CA ILE A 70 42.04 26.86 9.13
C ILE A 70 43.11 26.20 9.96
N PRO A 71 44.42 26.29 9.62
CA PRO A 71 45.49 25.66 10.38
C PRO A 71 45.48 26.14 11.84
N PHE A 72 45.54 25.18 12.77
CA PHE A 72 45.46 25.42 14.22
C PHE A 72 44.14 26.10 14.68
N GLY A 73 43.06 26.07 13.91
CA GLY A 73 41.81 26.75 14.25
C GLY A 73 41.24 26.38 15.63
N ALA A 74 41.18 25.10 15.95
CA ALA A 74 40.73 24.67 17.28
C ALA A 74 41.75 25.05 18.39
N VAL A 75 43.02 24.98 18.12
CA VAL A 75 44.09 25.36 19.09
C VAL A 75 44.10 26.86 19.33
N GLN A 76 43.85 27.68 18.32
CA GLN A 76 43.71 29.13 18.46
C GLN A 76 42.58 29.48 19.45
N GLN A 77 41.40 28.82 19.33
CA GLN A 77 40.28 29.02 20.27
C GLN A 77 40.71 28.74 21.73
N LEU A 78 41.54 27.69 21.97
CA LEU A 78 42.00 27.38 23.31
C LEU A 78 42.96 28.46 23.86
N PHE A 79 43.92 28.88 23.08
CA PHE A 79 44.98 29.78 23.53
C PHE A 79 44.53 31.23 23.66
N CYS A 80 43.58 31.68 22.87
CA CYS A 80 43.00 33.03 23.01
C CYS A 80 42.35 33.28 24.39
N GLN A 81 42.06 32.22 25.15
CA GLN A 81 41.51 32.30 26.51
C GLN A 81 42.61 32.45 27.60
N ILE A 82 43.90 32.25 27.26
CA ILE A 82 44.99 32.40 28.20
C ILE A 82 45.39 33.86 28.38
N PRO A 83 45.31 34.43 29.60
CA PRO A 83 45.67 35.83 29.85
C PRO A 83 47.13 36.11 29.46
N GLY A 84 47.35 37.14 28.66
CA GLY A 84 48.68 37.55 28.23
C GLY A 84 49.30 36.68 27.13
N PHE A 85 48.54 35.80 26.52
CA PHE A 85 49.03 34.99 25.38
C PHE A 85 49.26 35.87 24.17
N ALA A 86 50.54 35.88 23.66
CA ALA A 86 50.92 36.48 22.40
C ALA A 86 50.83 35.40 21.29
N ALA A 87 49.91 35.63 20.34
CA ALA A 87 49.69 34.68 19.25
C ALA A 87 50.98 34.57 18.37
N PRO A 88 51.47 33.37 18.07
CA PRO A 88 52.57 33.16 17.10
C PRO A 88 52.04 33.49 15.66
N ALA A 89 52.95 33.63 14.72
CA ALA A 89 52.60 33.60 13.31
C ALA A 89 52.08 32.17 12.96
N TRP A 90 50.79 32.09 12.64
CA TRP A 90 50.09 30.79 12.39
C TRP A 90 50.47 30.17 11.03
N ASP A 91 51.16 30.91 10.18
CA ASP A 91 51.70 30.54 8.87
C ASP A 91 53.16 30.05 8.92
N GLY A 92 53.72 29.98 10.13
CA GLY A 92 55.07 29.48 10.36
C GLY A 92 55.21 27.96 10.24
N GLU A 93 56.46 27.44 10.44
CA GLU A 93 56.70 25.99 10.46
C GLU A 93 55.83 25.33 11.56
N GLU A 94 54.95 24.42 11.14
CA GLU A 94 53.93 23.77 11.99
C GLU A 94 54.50 23.12 13.24
N ARG A 95 55.67 22.45 13.10
CA ARG A 95 56.33 21.78 14.23
C ARG A 95 56.89 22.77 15.26
N ALA A 96 57.48 23.88 14.79
CA ALA A 96 58.00 24.92 15.68
C ALA A 96 56.91 25.65 16.42
N THR A 97 55.81 25.98 15.71
CA THR A 97 54.62 26.57 16.29
C THR A 97 53.99 25.65 17.34
N GLY A 98 53.80 24.37 17.01
CA GLY A 98 53.23 23.37 17.93
C GLY A 98 54.10 23.17 19.19
N ALA A 99 55.41 23.16 19.06
CA ALA A 99 56.35 23.06 20.22
C ALA A 99 56.31 24.30 21.11
N GLY A 100 56.17 25.48 20.52
CA GLY A 100 56.01 26.76 21.24
C GLY A 100 54.72 26.77 22.07
N LEU A 101 53.59 26.37 21.47
CA LEU A 101 52.30 26.28 22.11
C LEU A 101 52.30 25.29 23.27
N ARG A 102 52.96 24.13 23.14
CA ARG A 102 53.08 23.15 24.25
C ARG A 102 53.85 23.69 25.44
N ARG A 103 54.90 24.53 25.21
CA ARG A 103 55.63 25.19 26.31
C ARG A 103 54.74 26.18 27.05
N VAL A 104 53.93 26.98 26.35
CA VAL A 104 52.97 27.90 26.95
C VAL A 104 51.91 27.12 27.77
N LEU A 105 51.37 26.07 27.20
CA LEU A 105 50.39 25.20 27.87
C LEU A 105 50.94 24.63 29.18
N ARG A 106 52.18 24.13 29.15
CA ARG A 106 52.86 23.57 30.33
C ARG A 106 53.04 24.62 31.43
N ALA A 107 53.56 25.78 31.07
CA ALA A 107 53.70 26.88 32.01
C ALA A 107 52.39 27.38 32.59
N TYR A 108 51.31 27.31 31.83
CA TYR A 108 49.98 27.65 32.28
C TYR A 108 49.42 26.61 33.25
N ALA A 109 49.62 25.33 32.97
CA ALA A 109 49.18 24.22 33.81
C ALA A 109 49.96 24.08 35.14
N GLU A 110 51.20 24.63 35.23
CA GLU A 110 51.98 24.65 36.49
C GLU A 110 51.35 25.51 37.59
N ARG A 111 50.40 26.42 37.22
CA ARG A 111 49.76 27.32 38.19
C ARG A 111 48.54 26.70 38.87
N ALA A 112 47.78 25.87 38.15
CA ALA A 112 46.65 25.12 38.64
C ALA A 112 46.27 24.01 37.64
N PRO A 113 45.57 22.94 38.08
CA PRO A 113 45.11 21.89 37.17
C PRO A 113 44.28 22.46 36.02
N LEU A 114 44.49 21.88 34.81
CA LEU A 114 43.94 22.37 33.58
C LEU A 114 43.04 21.32 32.90
N LEU A 115 41.79 21.69 32.60
CA LEU A 115 40.93 20.96 31.70
C LEU A 115 40.91 21.62 30.31
N ILE A 116 41.28 20.87 29.29
CA ILE A 116 41.12 21.26 27.89
C ILE A 116 39.89 20.54 27.35
N ALA A 117 38.85 21.25 27.07
CA ALA A 117 37.57 20.73 26.55
C ALA A 117 37.47 21.04 25.06
N VAL A 118 37.45 19.99 24.21
CA VAL A 118 37.36 20.12 22.75
C VAL A 118 36.13 19.41 22.25
N ASP A 119 35.14 20.18 21.78
CA ASP A 119 33.92 19.61 21.22
C ASP A 119 34.12 19.26 19.73
N ASP A 120 33.52 18.17 19.30
CA ASP A 120 33.53 17.64 17.92
C ASP A 120 34.92 17.55 17.30
N VAL A 121 35.89 16.98 18.04
CA VAL A 121 37.32 16.89 17.64
C VAL A 121 37.54 16.19 16.27
N HIS A 122 36.57 15.40 15.81
CA HIS A 122 36.58 14.79 14.49
C HIS A 122 36.48 15.81 13.33
N LEU A 123 36.02 17.02 13.60
CA LEU A 123 35.93 18.15 12.66
C LEU A 123 37.15 19.10 12.77
N ALA A 124 38.08 18.85 13.71
CA ALA A 124 39.26 19.70 13.87
C ALA A 124 40.16 19.64 12.63
N ASP A 125 40.81 20.76 12.33
CA ASP A 125 41.82 20.86 11.29
C ASP A 125 42.98 19.91 11.54
N PRO A 126 43.76 19.48 10.48
CA PRO A 126 44.83 18.53 10.63
C PRO A 126 45.96 18.99 11.57
N ALA A 127 46.29 20.27 11.63
CA ALA A 127 47.32 20.83 12.48
C ALA A 127 46.89 20.79 13.96
N SER A 128 45.66 21.19 14.27
CA SER A 128 45.06 21.04 15.61
C SER A 128 45.01 19.59 16.06
N ARG A 129 44.59 18.65 15.22
CA ARG A 129 44.52 17.23 15.54
C ARG A 129 45.92 16.67 15.88
N ARG A 130 46.94 16.98 15.07
CA ARG A 130 48.35 16.59 15.37
C ARG A 130 48.81 17.14 16.70
N TRP A 131 48.56 18.45 16.92
CA TRP A 131 48.93 19.10 18.17
C TRP A 131 48.26 18.46 19.40
N LEU A 132 46.97 18.16 19.32
CA LEU A 132 46.23 17.47 20.39
C LEU A 132 46.79 16.08 20.66
N VAL A 133 47.12 15.29 19.63
CA VAL A 133 47.71 13.96 19.77
C VAL A 133 49.11 14.05 20.43
N GLU A 134 49.96 14.96 19.99
CA GLU A 134 51.26 15.16 20.55
C GLU A 134 51.20 15.65 22.01
N SER A 135 50.26 16.55 22.30
CA SER A 135 50.03 17.04 23.66
C SER A 135 49.52 15.93 24.56
N ALA A 136 48.57 15.07 24.09
CA ALA A 136 48.06 13.92 24.85
C ALA A 136 49.21 12.92 25.23
N ARG A 137 50.21 12.72 24.38
CA ARG A 137 51.39 11.87 24.67
C ARG A 137 52.27 12.39 25.82
N LEU A 138 52.21 13.68 26.10
CA LEU A 138 53.05 14.34 27.11
C LEU A 138 52.30 14.62 28.41
N MET A 139 50.98 14.34 28.46
CA MET A 139 50.12 14.68 29.61
C MET A 139 50.28 13.76 30.81
N ASP A 140 50.85 12.58 30.65
CA ASP A 140 51.03 11.57 31.73
C ASP A 140 51.80 12.08 32.97
N ARG A 141 52.51 13.22 32.83
CA ARG A 141 53.31 13.85 33.89
C ARG A 141 52.89 15.29 34.18
N LEU A 142 51.73 15.71 33.71
CA LEU A 142 51.24 17.08 33.84
C LEU A 142 49.82 17.08 34.47
N PRO A 143 49.46 18.11 35.24
CA PRO A 143 48.14 18.25 35.81
C PRO A 143 47.12 18.73 34.72
N ILE A 144 47.07 18.00 33.59
CA ILE A 144 46.23 18.35 32.43
C ILE A 144 45.29 17.19 32.09
N VAL A 145 44.01 17.48 31.98
CA VAL A 145 43.03 16.57 31.36
C VAL A 145 42.63 17.13 30.01
N LEU A 146 42.74 16.33 28.97
CA LEU A 146 42.15 16.61 27.68
C LEU A 146 40.80 15.85 27.57
N ALA A 147 39.70 16.55 27.58
CA ALA A 147 38.37 15.98 27.35
C ALA A 147 37.93 16.36 25.95
N ALA A 148 37.57 15.38 25.12
CA ALA A 148 37.13 15.66 23.78
C ALA A 148 35.88 14.86 23.44
N THR A 149 34.97 15.43 22.63
CA THR A 149 33.88 14.68 22.06
C THR A 149 34.23 14.19 20.66
N GLU A 150 33.88 12.94 20.37
CA GLU A 150 34.10 12.32 19.09
C GLU A 150 32.82 11.59 18.61
N ARG A 151 32.41 11.83 17.38
CA ARG A 151 31.31 11.10 16.80
C ARG A 151 31.69 9.66 16.51
N SER A 152 30.93 8.72 17.02
CA SER A 152 31.10 7.27 16.80
C SER A 152 29.85 6.67 16.19
N GLN A 153 29.43 7.18 15.06
CA GLN A 153 28.34 6.68 14.26
C GLN A 153 28.87 6.01 13.02
N TYR A 154 28.25 4.89 12.63
CA TYR A 154 28.61 4.25 11.37
C TYR A 154 27.91 4.97 10.22
N ASP A 155 28.68 5.56 9.34
CA ASP A 155 28.22 6.22 8.14
C ASP A 155 28.64 5.43 6.88
N VAL A 156 27.92 5.63 5.79
CA VAL A 156 28.23 4.98 4.52
C VAL A 156 29.57 5.47 3.97
N ASP A 157 29.82 6.76 4.10
CA ASP A 157 31.14 7.31 3.78
C ASP A 157 32.20 6.86 4.83
N PRO A 158 33.42 6.59 4.42
CA PRO A 158 34.48 6.21 5.38
C PRO A 158 34.66 7.30 6.43
N PRO A 159 34.52 6.98 7.73
CA PRO A 159 34.74 7.97 8.76
C PRO A 159 36.22 8.40 8.77
N ALA A 160 36.45 9.67 9.08
CA ALA A 160 37.81 10.13 9.38
C ALA A 160 38.38 9.31 10.54
N GLN A 161 39.70 9.04 10.53
CA GLN A 161 40.36 8.32 11.64
C GLN A 161 40.16 9.10 12.95
N GLY A 162 39.64 8.44 13.97
CA GLY A 162 39.42 9.03 15.29
C GLY A 162 40.73 9.41 15.97
N LEU A 163 40.66 10.35 16.93
CA LEU A 163 41.81 10.83 17.69
C LEU A 163 42.52 9.68 18.43
N ALA A 164 41.76 8.72 18.96
CA ALA A 164 42.28 7.56 19.70
C ALA A 164 43.17 6.64 18.86
N HIS A 165 42.97 6.58 17.53
CA HIS A 165 43.78 5.70 16.67
C HIS A 165 45.29 6.07 16.62
N SER A 166 45.61 7.31 16.97
CA SER A 166 46.97 7.84 16.99
C SER A 166 47.66 7.75 18.36
N LEU A 167 46.95 7.16 19.36
CA LEU A 167 47.43 7.13 20.75
C LEU A 167 47.40 5.69 21.31
N SER A 168 48.30 5.45 22.32
CA SER A 168 48.25 4.20 23.06
C SER A 168 46.93 4.10 23.84
N PRO A 169 46.27 2.93 23.84
CA PRO A 169 45.06 2.73 24.65
C PRO A 169 45.21 3.06 26.14
N ALA A 170 46.43 2.96 26.67
CA ALA A 170 46.74 3.31 28.06
C ALA A 170 46.57 4.80 28.38
N LEU A 171 46.66 5.68 27.36
CA LEU A 171 46.51 7.14 27.51
C LEU A 171 45.08 7.63 27.33
N VAL A 172 44.20 6.75 26.85
CA VAL A 172 42.83 7.11 26.46
C VAL A 172 41.80 6.42 27.35
N THR A 173 40.93 7.19 27.94
CA THR A 173 39.71 6.68 28.60
C THR A 173 38.54 7.04 27.74
N SER A 174 37.82 6.05 27.22
CA SER A 174 36.64 6.29 26.37
C SER A 174 35.37 6.01 27.14
N TYR A 175 34.36 6.88 26.97
CA TYR A 175 33.02 6.68 27.46
C TYR A 175 32.02 6.87 26.30
N THR A 176 31.15 5.89 26.07
CA THR A 176 30.17 5.95 25.00
C THR A 176 28.78 6.32 25.52
N LEU A 177 28.26 7.43 25.02
CA LEU A 177 26.86 7.85 25.27
C LEU A 177 25.96 7.12 24.27
N ASN A 178 25.22 6.17 24.80
CA ASN A 178 24.23 5.42 24.02
C ASN A 178 22.90 6.19 23.91
N PRO A 179 22.04 5.87 22.92
CA PRO A 179 20.67 6.36 22.90
C PRO A 179 19.92 6.06 24.20
N LEU A 180 18.89 6.83 24.49
CA LEU A 180 18.00 6.59 25.64
C LEU A 180 17.30 5.23 25.47
N SER A 181 17.22 4.46 26.55
CA SER A 181 16.30 3.32 26.58
C SER A 181 14.86 3.80 26.52
N ASP A 182 13.93 2.97 26.03
CA ASP A 182 12.50 3.30 25.94
C ASP A 182 11.95 3.77 27.29
N THR A 183 12.37 3.14 28.38
CA THR A 183 11.98 3.55 29.74
C THR A 183 12.50 4.93 30.13
N SER A 184 13.71 5.29 29.68
CA SER A 184 14.31 6.60 29.91
C SER A 184 13.68 7.67 29.04
N ALA A 185 13.43 7.37 27.78
CA ALA A 185 12.74 8.24 26.84
C ALA A 185 11.30 8.53 27.30
N ALA A 186 10.56 7.48 27.70
CA ALA A 186 9.22 7.62 28.26
C ALA A 186 9.19 8.47 29.55
N ALA A 187 10.23 8.37 30.39
CA ALA A 187 10.32 9.22 31.56
C ALA A 187 10.53 10.71 31.20
N VAL A 188 11.26 10.99 30.12
CA VAL A 188 11.41 12.37 29.60
C VAL A 188 10.07 12.90 29.10
N VAL A 189 9.35 12.10 28.32
CA VAL A 189 8.01 12.46 27.79
C VAL A 189 7.04 12.73 28.93
N ARG A 190 6.93 11.83 29.92
CA ARG A 190 6.07 12.03 31.13
C ARG A 190 6.44 13.26 31.95
N SER A 191 7.71 13.63 31.98
CA SER A 191 8.14 14.85 32.67
C SER A 191 7.69 16.11 31.95
N ALA A 192 7.59 16.09 30.63
CA ALA A 192 7.11 17.21 29.83
C ALA A 192 5.56 17.23 29.75
N PHE A 193 4.94 16.07 29.69
CA PHE A 193 3.49 15.87 29.53
C PHE A 193 2.97 14.88 30.59
N PRO A 194 2.69 15.34 31.83
CA PRO A 194 2.29 14.45 32.91
C PRO A 194 0.97 13.72 32.69
N ASP A 195 0.05 14.31 31.91
CA ASP A 195 -1.31 13.81 31.69
C ASP A 195 -1.43 13.00 30.37
N ALA A 196 -0.32 12.77 29.67
CA ALA A 196 -0.33 12.01 28.41
C ALA A 196 -0.60 10.52 28.64
N ASP A 197 -1.38 9.91 27.74
CA ASP A 197 -1.64 8.47 27.81
C ASP A 197 -0.42 7.62 27.37
N ASP A 198 -0.44 6.34 27.74
CA ASP A 198 0.70 5.44 27.48
C ASP A 198 0.89 5.13 25.98
N SER A 199 -0.15 5.22 25.14
CA SER A 199 -0.04 5.00 23.71
C SER A 199 0.65 6.17 23.02
N TRP A 200 0.25 7.39 23.36
CA TRP A 200 0.87 8.63 22.88
C TRP A 200 2.35 8.72 23.31
N ILE A 201 2.65 8.33 24.56
CA ILE A 201 4.03 8.28 25.05
C ILE A 201 4.88 7.30 24.23
N LYS A 202 4.35 6.12 23.94
CA LYS A 202 5.04 5.12 23.09
C LYS A 202 5.29 5.65 21.69
N ASP A 203 4.36 6.37 21.09
CA ASP A 203 4.52 6.96 19.77
C ASP A 203 5.58 8.06 19.77
N CYS A 204 5.61 8.94 20.79
CA CYS A 204 6.70 9.91 20.97
C CYS A 204 8.08 9.23 21.10
N VAL A 205 8.15 8.13 21.88
CA VAL A 205 9.40 7.36 22.07
C VAL A 205 9.86 6.77 20.73
N ARG A 206 8.95 6.20 19.94
CA ARG A 206 9.27 5.66 18.61
C ARG A 206 9.72 6.75 17.64
N ALA A 207 9.00 7.88 17.59
CA ALA A 207 9.35 9.00 16.72
C ALA A 207 10.71 9.63 17.10
N GLY A 208 11.03 9.71 18.38
CA GLY A 208 12.32 10.17 18.90
C GLY A 208 13.44 9.14 18.75
N ALA A 209 13.13 7.85 18.48
CA ALA A 209 14.08 6.75 18.26
C ALA A 209 15.19 6.66 19.33
N GLY A 210 14.88 6.94 20.59
CA GLY A 210 15.86 7.00 21.67
C GLY A 210 16.91 8.12 21.55
N ASN A 211 16.84 8.96 20.54
CA ASN A 211 17.78 10.06 20.32
C ASN A 211 17.34 11.31 21.12
N PRO A 212 18.13 11.79 22.11
CA PRO A 212 17.73 12.94 22.94
C PRO A 212 17.45 14.23 22.17
N LEU A 213 18.15 14.47 21.07
CA LEU A 213 17.94 15.66 20.23
C LEU A 213 16.60 15.59 19.51
N LEU A 214 16.31 14.46 18.85
CA LEU A 214 15.07 14.27 18.11
C LEU A 214 13.87 14.26 19.07
N LEU A 215 14.00 13.56 20.21
CA LEU A 215 12.95 13.52 21.21
C LEU A 215 12.63 14.91 21.77
N ARG A 216 13.65 15.69 22.09
CA ARG A 216 13.45 17.06 22.61
C ARG A 216 12.79 17.95 21.56
N ALA A 217 13.29 17.94 20.33
CA ALA A 217 12.72 18.74 19.24
C ALA A 217 11.25 18.36 18.98
N LEU A 218 10.91 17.07 19.07
CA LEU A 218 9.53 16.61 18.96
C LEU A 218 8.65 17.15 20.10
N LEU A 219 9.13 17.06 21.35
CA LEU A 219 8.37 17.54 22.50
C LEU A 219 8.21 19.07 22.49
N ASP A 220 9.21 19.80 22.00
CA ASP A 220 9.11 21.25 21.80
C ASP A 220 8.00 21.60 20.77
N ASP A 221 7.90 20.85 19.65
CA ASP A 221 6.87 21.05 18.63
C ASP A 221 5.46 20.63 19.13
N LEU A 222 5.37 19.63 20.01
CA LEU A 222 4.09 19.18 20.56
C LEU A 222 3.64 19.96 21.82
N SER A 223 4.43 20.92 22.27
CA SER A 223 4.22 21.63 23.55
C SER A 223 2.97 22.51 23.59
N ASP A 224 2.42 22.90 22.45
CA ASP A 224 1.20 23.71 22.36
C ASP A 224 -0.11 22.94 22.63
N GLY A 225 -0.02 21.60 22.77
CA GLY A 225 -1.17 20.73 23.04
C GLY A 225 -2.13 20.56 21.86
N SER A 226 -1.78 21.04 20.67
CA SER A 226 -2.64 20.97 19.47
C SER A 226 -2.71 19.56 18.84
N HIS A 227 -1.86 18.64 19.29
CA HIS A 227 -1.71 17.30 18.70
C HIS A 227 -2.13 16.18 19.65
N PRO A 228 -3.40 15.73 19.61
CA PRO A 228 -3.87 14.61 20.44
C PRO A 228 -3.24 13.25 20.03
N VAL A 229 -2.68 13.18 18.82
CA VAL A 229 -1.94 12.03 18.26
C VAL A 229 -0.62 12.54 17.71
N VAL A 230 0.46 11.78 17.84
CA VAL A 230 1.74 12.11 17.21
C VAL A 230 1.53 12.06 15.69
N PRO A 231 1.81 13.15 14.94
CA PRO A 231 1.54 13.19 13.51
C PRO A 231 2.47 12.25 12.73
N ASP A 232 1.98 11.73 11.61
CA ASP A 232 2.76 10.91 10.69
C ASP A 232 3.58 11.74 9.71
N THR A 233 3.26 13.05 9.56
CA THR A 233 3.91 13.94 8.59
C THR A 233 4.57 15.13 9.27
N SER A 234 5.75 15.51 8.79
CA SER A 234 6.49 16.67 9.25
C SER A 234 5.81 18.02 8.90
N ALA A 235 4.94 18.01 7.89
CA ALA A 235 4.16 19.17 7.51
C ALA A 235 3.21 19.63 8.63
N ALA A 236 2.71 18.70 9.45
CA ALA A 236 1.86 19.02 10.58
C ALA A 236 2.60 19.77 11.71
N LEU A 237 3.94 19.67 11.73
CA LEU A 237 4.81 20.33 12.71
C LEU A 237 5.49 21.60 12.17
N TYR A 238 5.16 22.05 10.94
CA TYR A 238 5.80 23.22 10.34
C TYR A 238 5.35 24.54 11.01
N PRO A 239 6.30 25.47 11.31
CA PRO A 239 7.76 25.44 11.14
C PRO A 239 8.49 24.83 12.36
N GLY A 240 8.54 23.50 12.42
CA GLY A 240 8.92 22.76 13.61
C GLY A 240 10.41 22.52 13.84
N ALA A 241 10.77 22.30 15.09
CA ALA A 241 12.12 21.95 15.53
C ALA A 241 12.49 20.51 15.12
N PHE A 242 11.54 19.58 15.12
CA PHE A 242 11.78 18.17 14.80
C PHE A 242 12.24 17.96 13.34
N PRO A 243 11.55 18.48 12.31
CA PRO A 243 12.05 18.38 10.94
C PRO A 243 13.44 18.98 10.77
N ALA A 244 13.70 20.13 11.40
CA ALA A 244 15.02 20.76 11.39
C ALA A 244 16.10 19.89 12.05
N ALA A 245 15.78 19.22 13.17
CA ALA A 245 16.69 18.33 13.86
C ALA A 245 17.01 17.07 13.02
N VAL A 246 16.04 16.52 12.29
CA VAL A 246 16.23 15.39 11.38
C VAL A 246 17.14 15.80 10.22
N GLN A 247 16.93 16.96 9.59
CA GLN A 247 17.78 17.45 8.52
C GLN A 247 19.20 17.71 9.01
N TRP A 248 19.37 18.36 10.17
CA TRP A 248 20.70 18.55 10.76
C TRP A 248 21.42 17.23 11.07
N TRP A 249 20.66 16.21 11.52
CA TRP A 249 21.21 14.87 11.75
C TRP A 249 21.74 14.24 10.43
N LEU A 250 21.00 14.38 9.32
CA LEU A 250 21.40 13.93 7.98
C LEU A 250 22.62 14.67 7.47
N ASP A 251 22.66 15.99 7.64
CA ASP A 251 23.82 16.83 7.22
C ASP A 251 25.10 16.40 7.96
N CYS A 252 24.99 16.10 9.27
CA CYS A 252 26.11 15.58 10.05
C CYS A 252 26.58 14.19 9.58
N ALA A 253 25.69 13.40 8.97
CA ALA A 253 26.03 12.05 8.48
C ALA A 253 26.80 12.07 7.14
N GLY A 254 26.76 13.19 6.44
CA GLY A 254 27.39 13.38 5.12
C GLY A 254 26.51 12.99 3.95
N PRO A 255 26.85 13.45 2.74
CA PRO A 255 25.96 13.35 1.56
C PRO A 255 25.66 11.91 1.15
N GLY A 256 26.63 10.99 1.17
CA GLY A 256 26.40 9.60 0.79
C GLY A 256 25.44 8.89 1.75
N THR A 257 25.61 9.09 3.06
CA THR A 257 24.68 8.55 4.07
C THR A 257 23.30 9.16 3.95
N ALA A 258 23.19 10.47 3.71
CA ALA A 258 21.92 11.15 3.53
C ALA A 258 21.15 10.62 2.30
N GLU A 259 21.86 10.33 1.19
CA GLU A 259 21.21 9.74 -0.01
C GLU A 259 20.70 8.33 0.27
N VAL A 260 21.44 7.49 0.98
CA VAL A 260 20.98 6.14 1.40
C VAL A 260 19.75 6.24 2.30
N ALA A 261 19.79 7.15 3.28
CA ALA A 261 18.66 7.38 4.20
C ALA A 261 17.41 7.84 3.45
N ARG A 262 17.53 8.80 2.52
CA ARG A 262 16.45 9.29 1.67
C ARG A 262 15.90 8.21 0.73
N ALA A 263 16.77 7.43 0.11
CA ALA A 263 16.37 6.32 -0.75
C ALA A 263 15.55 5.28 0.04
N LEU A 264 16.00 4.92 1.25
CA LEU A 264 15.25 4.04 2.14
C LEU A 264 13.89 4.64 2.52
N ALA A 265 13.85 5.94 2.83
CA ALA A 265 12.59 6.61 3.22
C ALA A 265 11.56 6.61 2.07
N ILE A 266 12.00 6.81 0.82
CA ILE A 266 11.14 6.74 -0.36
C ILE A 266 10.60 5.32 -0.57
N LEU A 267 11.46 4.29 -0.41
CA LEU A 267 11.02 2.90 -0.54
C LEU A 267 10.05 2.49 0.58
N ASP A 268 10.33 2.94 1.80
CA ASP A 268 9.49 2.66 2.97
C ASP A 268 8.09 3.28 2.83
N GLU A 269 7.97 4.48 2.24
CA GLU A 269 6.69 5.11 1.88
C GLU A 269 5.85 4.20 0.95
N GLY A 270 6.50 3.56 -0.03
CA GLY A 270 5.84 2.65 -0.96
C GLY A 270 5.37 1.31 -0.34
N TRP A 271 5.84 0.95 0.84
CA TRP A 271 5.48 -0.31 1.51
C TRP A 271 4.30 -0.20 2.49
N ASP A 272 3.78 0.99 2.75
CA ASP A 272 2.68 1.22 3.71
C ASP A 272 1.31 0.76 3.21
N HIS A 273 1.17 0.31 1.97
CA HIS A 273 -0.10 -0.18 1.44
C HIS A 273 -0.42 -1.56 2.01
N GLU A 274 -1.53 -1.67 2.75
CA GLU A 274 -2.08 -2.94 3.26
C GLU A 274 -2.31 -3.90 2.09
N GLY A 275 -1.81 -5.12 2.19
CA GLY A 275 -1.97 -6.17 1.18
C GLY A 275 -0.69 -6.54 0.43
N ALA A 276 0.50 -6.08 0.87
CA ALA A 276 1.75 -6.57 0.28
C ALA A 276 1.86 -8.10 0.46
N PRO A 277 1.96 -8.89 -0.62
CA PRO A 277 2.04 -10.34 -0.53
C PRO A 277 3.24 -10.74 0.31
N SER A 278 3.00 -11.64 1.27
CA SER A 278 4.00 -12.17 2.19
C SER A 278 5.05 -13.07 1.52
N ALA A 279 4.92 -13.37 0.23
CA ALA A 279 5.80 -14.27 -0.50
C ALA A 279 6.36 -13.60 -1.75
N GLY A 280 7.58 -13.10 -1.73
CA GLY A 280 8.22 -12.67 -2.98
C GLY A 280 9.44 -11.78 -2.91
N PHE A 281 9.91 -11.40 -1.72
CA PHE A 281 11.10 -10.55 -1.57
C PHE A 281 12.40 -11.26 -1.12
N PRO A 282 12.57 -12.59 -1.19
CA PRO A 282 13.81 -13.23 -0.72
C PRO A 282 15.04 -12.90 -1.55
N LEU A 283 14.89 -12.31 -2.74
CA LEU A 283 15.98 -12.11 -3.71
C LEU A 283 16.52 -10.68 -3.78
N LEU A 284 15.83 -9.70 -3.24
CA LEU A 284 16.32 -8.32 -3.20
C LEU A 284 16.95 -8.04 -1.85
N HIS A 285 18.28 -8.21 -1.77
CA HIS A 285 19.02 -7.64 -0.65
C HIS A 285 18.83 -6.13 -0.64
N LEU A 286 18.02 -5.62 0.28
CA LEU A 286 17.78 -4.18 0.45
C LEU A 286 19.08 -3.35 0.42
N PRO A 287 20.22 -3.80 1.06
CA PRO A 287 21.49 -3.09 0.94
C PRO A 287 21.98 -2.91 -0.49
N SER A 288 21.82 -3.94 -1.34
CA SER A 288 22.26 -3.87 -2.74
C SER A 288 21.38 -2.95 -3.58
N LEU A 289 20.07 -2.89 -3.30
CA LEU A 289 19.14 -1.95 -3.95
C LEU A 289 19.49 -0.51 -3.57
N LEU A 290 19.61 -0.23 -2.28
CA LEU A 290 19.97 1.10 -1.79
C LEU A 290 21.35 1.55 -2.29
N ALA A 291 22.31 0.63 -2.37
CA ALA A 291 23.63 0.89 -2.93
C ALA A 291 23.55 1.32 -4.40
N GLN A 292 22.71 0.66 -5.19
CA GLN A 292 22.51 1.01 -6.59
C GLN A 292 21.81 2.37 -6.76
N LEU A 293 20.85 2.69 -5.89
CA LEU A 293 20.11 3.96 -5.91
C LEU A 293 20.96 5.16 -5.47
N SER A 294 21.94 4.94 -4.57
CA SER A 294 22.77 5.99 -3.98
C SER A 294 24.21 6.05 -4.55
N GLY A 295 24.61 5.05 -5.32
CA GLY A 295 26.00 4.92 -5.78
C GLY A 295 26.99 4.46 -4.69
N ALA A 296 26.51 3.96 -3.56
CA ALA A 296 27.31 3.55 -2.41
C ALA A 296 27.80 2.08 -2.52
N ASP A 297 28.72 1.68 -1.64
CA ASP A 297 29.16 0.29 -1.51
C ASP A 297 28.10 -0.55 -0.76
N PRO A 298 27.65 -1.72 -1.26
CA PRO A 298 26.61 -2.53 -0.63
C PRO A 298 26.96 -3.01 0.79
N ALA A 299 28.24 -3.33 1.07
CA ALA A 299 28.66 -3.77 2.39
C ALA A 299 28.61 -2.61 3.40
N ARG A 300 28.93 -1.39 2.94
CA ARG A 300 28.82 -0.18 3.75
C ARG A 300 27.34 0.14 4.08
N VAL A 301 26.46 0.00 3.09
CA VAL A 301 25.01 0.18 3.29
C VAL A 301 24.45 -0.86 4.27
N ALA A 302 24.86 -2.12 4.16
CA ALA A 302 24.47 -3.16 5.11
C ALA A 302 24.94 -2.84 6.55
N GLY A 303 26.17 -2.38 6.70
CA GLY A 303 26.71 -1.92 7.99
C GLY A 303 25.94 -0.72 8.54
N TRP A 304 25.57 0.23 7.70
CA TRP A 304 24.75 1.38 8.08
C TRP A 304 23.34 0.97 8.56
N ILE A 305 22.66 0.08 7.83
CA ILE A 305 21.35 -0.45 8.27
C ILE A 305 21.48 -1.09 9.65
N THR A 306 22.49 -1.93 9.86
CA THR A 306 22.73 -2.59 11.14
C THR A 306 22.95 -1.57 12.25
N ALA A 307 23.78 -0.56 11.99
CA ALA A 307 24.06 0.51 12.95
C ALA A 307 22.83 1.35 13.28
N MET A 308 22.01 1.73 12.28
CA MET A 308 20.79 2.51 12.47
C MET A 308 19.71 1.71 13.22
N THR A 309 19.63 0.40 12.97
CA THR A 309 18.77 -0.51 13.76
C THR A 309 19.25 -0.57 15.22
N GLY A 310 20.55 -0.68 15.46
CA GLY A 310 21.12 -0.63 16.81
C GLY A 310 20.91 0.71 17.53
N LEU A 311 20.75 1.80 16.80
CA LEU A 311 20.43 3.13 17.33
C LEU A 311 18.90 3.35 17.54
N GLY A 312 18.04 2.42 17.11
CA GLY A 312 16.58 2.53 17.20
C GLY A 312 15.93 3.43 16.13
N LEU A 313 16.70 3.91 15.14
CA LEU A 313 16.17 4.71 14.03
C LEU A 313 15.45 3.86 12.98
N LEU A 314 15.89 2.62 12.83
CA LEU A 314 15.28 1.62 11.97
C LEU A 314 14.86 0.39 12.80
N HIS A 315 13.86 -0.33 12.31
CA HIS A 315 13.44 -1.63 12.85
C HIS A 315 13.13 -2.60 11.71
N PRO A 316 13.29 -3.91 11.89
CA PRO A 316 12.88 -4.89 10.90
C PRO A 316 11.35 -5.05 10.93
N ASP A 317 10.71 -5.09 9.76
CA ASP A 317 9.32 -5.49 9.64
C ASP A 317 9.15 -7.02 9.79
N SER A 318 7.92 -7.52 9.60
CA SER A 318 7.60 -8.96 9.66
C SER A 318 8.38 -9.81 8.64
N GLN A 319 8.94 -9.19 7.61
CA GLN A 319 9.75 -9.83 6.57
C GLN A 319 11.25 -9.58 6.75
N GLY A 320 11.66 -8.93 7.83
CA GLY A 320 13.05 -8.59 8.12
C GLY A 320 13.61 -7.41 7.31
N ARG A 321 12.76 -6.64 6.60
CA ARG A 321 13.17 -5.43 5.88
C ARG A 321 13.33 -4.27 6.87
N ALA A 322 14.39 -3.50 6.71
CA ALA A 322 14.60 -2.31 7.54
C ALA A 322 13.60 -1.21 7.18
N ARG A 323 12.85 -0.72 8.17
CA ARG A 323 11.90 0.37 8.08
C ARG A 323 12.22 1.45 9.11
N TYR A 324 11.78 2.69 8.87
CA TYR A 324 11.88 3.74 9.88
C TYR A 324 11.03 3.42 11.11
N ALA A 325 11.53 3.77 12.30
CA ALA A 325 10.87 3.49 13.56
C ALA A 325 9.49 4.18 13.70
N HIS A 326 9.30 5.31 13.00
CA HIS A 326 8.05 6.04 12.96
C HIS A 326 7.86 6.75 11.61
N PRO A 327 6.61 6.86 11.07
CA PRO A 327 6.33 7.58 9.83
C PRO A 327 6.82 9.04 9.85
N LEU A 328 6.68 9.75 10.97
CA LEU A 328 7.17 11.12 11.14
C LEU A 328 8.67 11.25 10.92
N LEU A 329 9.47 10.29 11.39
CA LEU A 329 10.92 10.27 11.19
C LEU A 329 11.27 10.04 9.72
N ARG A 330 10.55 9.13 9.06
CA ARG A 330 10.64 8.90 7.62
C ARG A 330 10.33 10.17 6.82
N ASP A 331 9.19 10.78 7.10
CA ASP A 331 8.74 11.99 6.41
C ASP A 331 9.69 13.17 6.67
N GLY A 332 10.19 13.33 7.89
CA GLY A 332 11.24 14.29 8.22
C GLY A 332 12.52 14.10 7.39
N THR A 333 12.89 12.84 7.09
CA THR A 333 14.03 12.51 6.22
C THR A 333 13.77 12.94 4.76
N LEU A 334 12.50 12.94 4.34
CA LEU A 334 12.09 13.35 2.98
C LEU A 334 11.89 14.87 2.83
N THR A 335 12.02 15.64 3.90
CA THR A 335 11.90 17.09 3.84
C THR A 335 12.92 17.67 2.84
N GLY A 336 12.44 18.50 1.91
CA GLY A 336 13.27 19.08 0.85
C GLY A 336 13.56 18.17 -0.35
N VAL A 337 13.15 16.90 -0.32
CA VAL A 337 13.24 16.02 -1.49
C VAL A 337 12.11 16.35 -2.47
N SER A 338 12.46 16.79 -3.68
CA SER A 338 11.47 17.15 -4.69
C SER A 338 10.65 15.93 -5.13
N ALA A 339 9.38 16.16 -5.51
CA ALA A 339 8.51 15.12 -6.05
C ALA A 339 9.13 14.44 -7.30
N ALA A 340 9.83 15.19 -8.14
CA ALA A 340 10.52 14.65 -9.30
C ALA A 340 11.64 13.65 -8.89
N ARG A 341 12.39 13.96 -7.82
CA ARG A 341 13.42 13.04 -7.30
C ARG A 341 12.80 11.78 -6.72
N ARG A 342 11.70 11.89 -5.98
CA ARG A 342 10.96 10.72 -5.45
C ARG A 342 10.50 9.80 -6.59
N ARG A 343 9.83 10.36 -7.62
CA ARG A 343 9.39 9.60 -8.81
C ARG A 343 10.53 8.93 -9.55
N LEU A 344 11.67 9.60 -9.68
CA LEU A 344 12.86 9.01 -10.29
C LEU A 344 13.39 7.81 -9.50
N VAL A 345 13.43 7.89 -8.17
CA VAL A 345 13.84 6.76 -7.31
C VAL A 345 12.89 5.57 -7.49
N HIS A 346 11.56 5.81 -7.45
CA HIS A 346 10.58 4.75 -7.69
C HIS A 346 10.73 4.11 -9.09
N ARG A 347 10.95 4.92 -10.13
CA ARG A 347 11.21 4.42 -11.49
C ARG A 347 12.46 3.53 -11.52
N THR A 348 13.60 4.01 -11.03
CA THR A 348 14.84 3.23 -10.99
C THR A 348 14.67 1.95 -10.16
N THR A 349 13.92 2.03 -9.06
CA THR A 349 13.59 0.86 -8.24
C THR A 349 12.78 -0.17 -9.02
N ALA A 350 11.75 0.26 -9.75
CA ALA A 350 10.94 -0.61 -10.60
C ALA A 350 11.81 -1.32 -11.66
N GLU A 351 12.70 -0.59 -12.33
CA GLU A 351 13.65 -1.11 -13.32
C GLU A 351 14.59 -2.15 -12.70
N VAL A 352 15.18 -1.85 -11.54
CA VAL A 352 16.07 -2.77 -10.81
C VAL A 352 15.33 -4.02 -10.35
N MET A 353 14.14 -3.87 -9.81
CA MET A 353 13.28 -4.99 -9.39
C MET A 353 12.94 -5.91 -10.56
N LEU A 354 12.55 -5.33 -11.69
CA LEU A 354 12.24 -6.09 -12.91
C LEU A 354 13.45 -6.91 -13.39
N HIS A 355 14.62 -6.27 -13.51
CA HIS A 355 15.84 -6.95 -13.94
C HIS A 355 16.30 -8.07 -12.99
N ARG A 356 15.90 -8.01 -11.74
CA ARG A 356 16.18 -9.03 -10.72
C ARG A 356 15.10 -10.09 -10.59
N GLY A 357 14.09 -10.06 -11.44
CA GLY A 357 13.00 -11.04 -11.45
C GLY A 357 12.04 -10.93 -10.26
N ALA A 358 11.85 -9.75 -9.71
CA ALA A 358 10.81 -9.49 -8.70
C ALA A 358 9.42 -9.74 -9.31
N SER A 359 8.42 -10.03 -8.47
CA SER A 359 7.04 -10.22 -8.92
C SER A 359 6.50 -8.97 -9.60
N SER A 360 5.64 -9.16 -10.60
CA SER A 360 4.99 -8.06 -11.33
C SER A 360 4.27 -7.11 -10.39
N GLU A 361 3.68 -7.60 -9.31
CA GLU A 361 2.97 -6.77 -8.33
C GLU A 361 3.91 -5.80 -7.60
N LEU A 362 5.08 -6.25 -7.15
CA LEU A 362 6.05 -5.40 -6.47
C LEU A 362 6.58 -4.30 -7.40
N VAL A 363 6.82 -4.64 -8.66
CA VAL A 363 7.23 -3.67 -9.69
C VAL A 363 6.09 -2.68 -9.98
N ALA A 364 4.86 -3.17 -10.12
CA ALA A 364 3.69 -2.35 -10.39
C ALA A 364 3.39 -1.36 -9.25
N ARG A 365 3.56 -1.75 -7.99
CA ARG A 365 3.43 -0.83 -6.85
C ARG A 365 4.42 0.32 -6.92
N GLN A 366 5.64 0.10 -7.40
CA GLN A 366 6.60 1.17 -7.64
C GLN A 366 6.14 2.06 -8.81
N LEU A 367 5.57 1.46 -9.88
CA LEU A 367 5.06 2.22 -11.02
C LEU A 367 3.88 3.13 -10.68
N LEU A 368 3.04 2.78 -9.68
CA LEU A 368 1.98 3.67 -9.19
C LEU A 368 2.52 5.01 -8.64
N LEU A 369 3.77 5.03 -8.22
CA LEU A 369 4.44 6.20 -7.62
C LEU A 369 5.35 6.95 -8.61
N THR A 370 5.25 6.62 -9.91
CA THR A 370 6.05 7.24 -11.00
C THR A 370 5.18 8.05 -11.95
N ASP A 371 5.82 8.93 -12.69
CA ASP A 371 5.24 9.47 -13.94
C ASP A 371 5.27 8.39 -15.04
N VAL A 372 4.81 8.74 -16.23
CA VAL A 372 4.91 7.91 -17.43
C VAL A 372 6.36 7.45 -17.65
N VAL A 373 6.53 6.14 -17.79
CA VAL A 373 7.86 5.54 -17.92
C VAL A 373 8.29 5.46 -19.39
N ASP A 374 7.31 5.32 -20.28
CA ASP A 374 7.51 5.16 -21.75
C ASP A 374 8.52 4.03 -22.05
N ALA A 375 8.27 2.87 -21.48
CA ALA A 375 9.09 1.69 -21.67
C ALA A 375 8.23 0.47 -22.04
N PRO A 376 8.65 -0.38 -23.01
CA PRO A 376 7.86 -1.51 -23.50
C PRO A 376 7.45 -2.53 -22.43
N TRP A 377 8.16 -2.58 -21.31
CA TRP A 377 7.89 -3.51 -20.21
C TRP A 377 6.83 -3.01 -19.22
N ALA A 378 6.56 -1.69 -19.15
CA ALA A 378 5.72 -1.10 -18.12
C ALA A 378 4.26 -1.59 -18.19
N VAL A 379 3.65 -1.55 -19.39
CA VAL A 379 2.26 -2.00 -19.58
C VAL A 379 2.08 -3.49 -19.31
N PRO A 380 2.89 -4.41 -19.88
CA PRO A 380 2.79 -5.83 -19.55
C PRO A 380 2.89 -6.14 -18.06
N VAL A 381 3.83 -5.51 -17.35
CA VAL A 381 4.01 -5.71 -15.90
C VAL A 381 2.76 -5.27 -15.12
N LEU A 382 2.17 -4.12 -15.47
CA LEU A 382 0.95 -3.62 -14.82
C LEU A 382 -0.25 -4.53 -15.11
N GLN A 383 -0.37 -5.09 -16.30
CA GLN A 383 -1.42 -6.06 -16.66
C GLN A 383 -1.24 -7.41 -15.93
N ASP A 384 -0.02 -7.91 -15.84
CA ASP A 384 0.29 -9.13 -15.09
C ASP A 384 0.00 -8.95 -13.61
N ALA A 385 0.35 -7.79 -13.04
CA ALA A 385 0.04 -7.46 -11.65
C ALA A 385 -1.48 -7.35 -11.41
N ALA A 386 -2.23 -6.74 -12.33
CA ALA A 386 -3.68 -6.68 -12.25
C ALA A 386 -4.32 -8.07 -12.29
N SER A 387 -3.81 -8.95 -13.18
CA SER A 387 -4.29 -10.33 -13.30
C SER A 387 -3.97 -11.15 -12.03
N LEU A 388 -2.84 -10.91 -11.38
CA LEU A 388 -2.48 -11.54 -10.11
C LEU A 388 -3.40 -11.06 -8.99
N ALA A 389 -3.56 -9.74 -8.84
CA ALA A 389 -4.44 -9.13 -7.84
C ALA A 389 -5.88 -9.64 -7.95
N LEU A 390 -6.40 -9.83 -9.18
CA LEU A 390 -7.74 -10.39 -9.39
C LEU A 390 -7.84 -11.86 -8.90
N ARG A 391 -6.82 -12.67 -9.13
CA ARG A 391 -6.80 -14.07 -8.64
C ARG A 391 -6.79 -14.15 -7.12
N GLU A 392 -6.20 -13.17 -6.46
CA GLU A 392 -6.12 -13.06 -5.00
C GLU A 392 -7.32 -12.33 -4.38
N GLY A 393 -8.24 -11.80 -5.21
CA GLY A 393 -9.44 -11.09 -4.77
C GLY A 393 -9.23 -9.60 -4.49
N HIS A 394 -8.08 -9.04 -4.84
CA HIS A 394 -7.73 -7.64 -4.61
C HIS A 394 -8.18 -6.73 -5.77
N LEU A 395 -9.49 -6.59 -5.96
CA LEU A 395 -10.09 -5.84 -7.07
C LEU A 395 -9.60 -4.38 -7.17
N GLN A 396 -9.44 -3.69 -6.03
CA GLN A 396 -9.02 -2.28 -6.01
C GLN A 396 -7.59 -2.10 -6.55
N ASP A 397 -6.69 -3.00 -6.20
CA ASP A 397 -5.31 -2.99 -6.68
C ASP A 397 -5.28 -3.25 -8.20
N ALA A 398 -6.05 -4.24 -8.68
CA ALA A 398 -6.16 -4.50 -10.12
C ALA A 398 -6.64 -3.28 -10.89
N VAL A 399 -7.67 -2.58 -10.41
CA VAL A 399 -8.17 -1.33 -10.99
C VAL A 399 -7.10 -0.24 -10.98
N ALA A 400 -6.34 -0.09 -9.88
CA ALA A 400 -5.26 0.89 -9.79
C ALA A 400 -4.14 0.61 -10.81
N PHE A 401 -3.73 -0.65 -10.96
CA PHE A 401 -2.71 -1.05 -11.93
C PHE A 401 -3.14 -0.80 -13.37
N LEU A 402 -4.38 -1.15 -13.74
CA LEU A 402 -4.88 -0.88 -15.11
C LEU A 402 -5.08 0.61 -15.39
N ARG A 403 -5.51 1.40 -14.40
CA ARG A 403 -5.56 2.87 -14.54
C ARG A 403 -4.18 3.42 -14.84
N ARG A 404 -3.17 3.00 -14.07
CA ARG A 404 -1.79 3.43 -14.29
C ARG A 404 -1.26 3.00 -15.67
N ALA A 405 -1.65 1.80 -16.15
CA ALA A 405 -1.27 1.33 -17.47
C ALA A 405 -1.84 2.21 -18.62
N LEU A 406 -3.02 2.82 -18.43
CA LEU A 406 -3.60 3.75 -19.40
C LEU A 406 -2.85 5.09 -19.53
N ASP A 407 -2.03 5.45 -18.57
CA ASP A 407 -1.19 6.65 -18.63
C ASP A 407 0.04 6.43 -19.53
N GLU A 408 0.44 5.16 -19.76
CA GLU A 408 1.56 4.84 -20.66
C GLU A 408 1.19 5.02 -22.14
N PRO A 409 2.18 5.27 -23.01
CA PRO A 409 1.96 5.30 -24.46
C PRO A 409 1.44 3.96 -24.98
N LEU A 410 0.28 3.99 -25.61
CA LEU A 410 -0.41 2.80 -26.11
C LEU A 410 -0.84 3.00 -27.56
N SER A 411 -0.84 1.91 -28.33
CA SER A 411 -1.56 1.86 -29.59
C SER A 411 -3.08 1.93 -29.33
N ASP A 412 -3.85 2.35 -30.33
CA ASP A 412 -5.32 2.38 -30.24
C ASP A 412 -5.90 1.02 -29.85
N GLU A 413 -5.36 -0.07 -30.38
CA GLU A 413 -5.74 -1.44 -30.01
C GLU A 413 -5.43 -1.75 -28.52
N GLY A 414 -4.21 -1.41 -28.08
CA GLY A 414 -3.81 -1.61 -26.67
C GLY A 414 -4.66 -0.79 -25.72
N ARG A 415 -4.93 0.46 -26.07
CA ARG A 415 -5.80 1.36 -25.29
C ARG A 415 -7.24 0.86 -25.24
N GLN A 416 -7.78 0.41 -26.39
CA GLN A 416 -9.13 -0.16 -26.47
C GLN A 416 -9.28 -1.38 -25.55
N ARG A 417 -8.30 -2.30 -25.59
CA ARG A 417 -8.29 -3.50 -24.75
C ARG A 417 -8.25 -3.15 -23.27
N LEU A 418 -7.32 -2.29 -22.87
CA LEU A 418 -7.20 -1.85 -21.46
C LEU A 418 -8.44 -1.11 -20.95
N LEU A 419 -9.04 -0.24 -21.76
CA LEU A 419 -10.28 0.44 -21.39
C LEU A 419 -11.43 -0.55 -21.20
N THR A 420 -11.51 -1.59 -22.02
CA THR A 420 -12.54 -2.64 -21.91
C THR A 420 -12.34 -3.45 -20.63
N GLU A 421 -11.11 -3.85 -20.32
CA GLU A 421 -10.75 -4.57 -19.09
C GLU A 421 -11.01 -3.70 -17.86
N LEU A 422 -10.49 -2.47 -17.83
CA LEU A 422 -10.68 -1.54 -16.70
C LEU A 422 -12.17 -1.21 -16.50
N GLY A 423 -12.91 -0.92 -17.57
CA GLY A 423 -14.34 -0.62 -17.47
C GLY A 423 -15.14 -1.82 -16.95
N SER A 424 -14.74 -3.03 -17.31
CA SER A 424 -15.33 -4.27 -16.78
C SER A 424 -15.10 -4.42 -15.27
N LEU A 425 -13.88 -4.18 -14.80
CA LEU A 425 -13.54 -4.26 -13.37
C LEU A 425 -14.18 -3.12 -12.56
N GLU A 426 -14.17 -1.90 -13.09
CA GLU A 426 -14.81 -0.76 -12.45
C GLU A 426 -16.33 -0.95 -12.29
N TYR A 427 -16.97 -1.72 -13.18
CA TYR A 427 -18.39 -2.07 -13.03
C TYR A 427 -18.65 -2.93 -11.78
N ALA A 428 -17.72 -3.81 -11.43
CA ALA A 428 -17.80 -4.63 -10.22
C ALA A 428 -17.55 -3.85 -8.91
N VAL A 429 -16.97 -2.63 -8.99
CA VAL A 429 -16.76 -1.76 -7.82
C VAL A 429 -18.07 -1.05 -7.45
N PRO A 430 -18.62 -1.22 -6.23
CA PRO A 430 -19.83 -0.57 -5.82
C PRO A 430 -19.73 0.96 -5.95
N GLY A 431 -20.78 1.57 -6.55
CA GLY A 431 -20.86 3.04 -6.70
C GLY A 431 -19.99 3.65 -7.81
N SER A 432 -19.21 2.88 -8.55
CA SER A 432 -18.43 3.40 -9.67
C SER A 432 -19.31 3.85 -10.83
N SER A 433 -19.18 5.13 -11.22
CA SER A 433 -19.83 5.69 -12.44
C SER A 433 -18.91 5.66 -13.65
N ALA A 434 -17.62 5.35 -13.47
CA ALA A 434 -16.59 5.42 -14.52
C ALA A 434 -16.70 4.30 -15.55
N ALA A 435 -17.20 3.13 -15.18
CA ALA A 435 -17.26 1.93 -16.02
C ALA A 435 -17.89 2.18 -17.41
N ILE A 436 -19.09 2.76 -17.44
CA ILE A 436 -19.80 3.03 -18.70
C ILE A 436 -19.04 4.03 -19.59
N LEU A 437 -18.39 5.05 -18.98
CA LEU A 437 -17.60 6.02 -19.71
C LEU A 437 -16.37 5.35 -20.34
N ARG A 438 -15.65 4.49 -19.61
CA ARG A 438 -14.50 3.73 -20.11
C ARG A 438 -14.87 2.81 -21.28
N LEU A 439 -15.96 2.05 -21.10
CA LEU A 439 -16.44 1.14 -22.14
C LEU A 439 -16.96 1.89 -23.38
N THR A 440 -17.54 3.07 -23.20
CA THR A 440 -17.95 3.94 -24.31
C THR A 440 -16.72 4.49 -25.05
N GLU A 441 -15.70 4.96 -24.32
CA GLU A 441 -14.43 5.39 -24.92
C GLU A 441 -13.77 4.23 -25.71
N ALA A 442 -13.74 3.03 -25.14
CA ALA A 442 -13.20 1.85 -25.81
C ALA A 442 -13.92 1.57 -27.14
N LEU A 443 -15.23 1.72 -27.20
CA LEU A 443 -16.01 1.47 -28.41
C LEU A 443 -15.77 2.51 -29.51
N GLN A 444 -15.39 3.75 -29.14
CA GLN A 444 -15.13 4.84 -30.08
C GLN A 444 -13.75 4.76 -30.75
N LEU A 445 -12.81 3.97 -30.20
CA LEU A 445 -11.48 3.81 -30.77
C LEU A 445 -11.49 2.96 -32.04
N SER A 446 -10.59 3.31 -32.97
CA SER A 446 -10.39 2.59 -34.24
C SER A 446 -9.49 1.37 -34.00
N GLY A 447 -10.08 0.26 -33.56
CA GLY A 447 -9.36 -0.98 -33.29
C GLY A 447 -9.89 -2.17 -34.10
N PRO A 448 -9.30 -3.36 -33.89
CA PRO A 448 -9.73 -4.59 -34.52
C PRO A 448 -11.21 -4.91 -34.27
N PRO A 449 -11.94 -5.47 -35.26
CA PRO A 449 -13.36 -5.81 -35.09
C PRO A 449 -13.66 -6.67 -33.85
N GLN A 450 -12.77 -7.59 -33.49
CA GLN A 450 -12.93 -8.42 -32.30
C GLN A 450 -12.93 -7.61 -31.01
N GLU A 451 -12.03 -6.63 -30.88
CA GLU A 451 -11.94 -5.79 -29.66
C GLU A 451 -13.14 -4.84 -29.58
N ARG A 452 -13.63 -4.34 -30.72
CA ARG A 452 -14.87 -3.55 -30.77
C ARG A 452 -16.08 -4.35 -30.33
N VAL A 453 -16.20 -5.61 -30.76
CA VAL A 453 -17.26 -6.52 -30.33
C VAL A 453 -17.17 -6.79 -28.82
N ARG A 454 -15.97 -7.04 -28.28
CA ARG A 454 -15.76 -7.23 -26.83
C ARG A 454 -16.20 -5.99 -26.04
N ALA A 455 -15.78 -4.80 -26.46
CA ALA A 455 -16.17 -3.55 -25.83
C ALA A 455 -17.70 -3.34 -25.88
N ALA A 456 -18.34 -3.64 -27.02
CA ALA A 456 -19.79 -3.52 -27.17
C ALA A 456 -20.56 -4.51 -26.29
N VAL A 457 -20.09 -5.77 -26.18
CA VAL A 457 -20.71 -6.78 -25.30
C VAL A 457 -20.58 -6.35 -23.83
N ALA A 458 -19.39 -5.87 -23.42
CA ALA A 458 -19.17 -5.36 -22.07
C ALA A 458 -20.05 -4.12 -21.77
N LEU A 459 -20.10 -3.15 -22.70
CA LEU A 459 -20.93 -1.95 -22.57
C LEU A 459 -22.43 -2.29 -22.51
N GLY A 460 -22.87 -3.17 -23.41
CA GLY A 460 -24.25 -3.64 -23.44
C GLY A 460 -24.65 -4.31 -22.12
N THR A 461 -23.76 -5.14 -21.58
CA THR A 461 -23.95 -5.81 -20.30
C THR A 461 -24.03 -4.79 -19.15
N ALA A 462 -23.10 -3.83 -19.11
CA ALA A 462 -23.08 -2.77 -18.09
C ALA A 462 -24.35 -1.91 -18.12
N LEU A 463 -24.81 -1.53 -19.31
CA LEU A 463 -26.04 -0.75 -19.50
C LEU A 463 -27.27 -1.54 -19.06
N SER A 464 -27.38 -2.81 -19.47
CA SER A 464 -28.50 -3.67 -19.09
C SER A 464 -28.56 -3.89 -17.56
N GLY A 465 -27.44 -4.14 -16.93
CA GLY A 465 -27.36 -4.28 -15.46
C GLY A 465 -27.71 -2.99 -14.68
N ARG A 466 -27.68 -1.82 -15.35
CA ARG A 466 -28.18 -0.55 -14.81
C ARG A 466 -29.62 -0.23 -15.24
N GLY A 467 -30.38 -1.21 -15.73
CA GLY A 467 -31.78 -1.06 -16.16
C GLY A 467 -31.95 -0.35 -17.51
N ARG A 468 -30.88 -0.15 -18.28
CA ARG A 468 -30.89 0.50 -19.60
C ARG A 468 -30.76 -0.51 -20.73
N THR A 469 -31.54 -1.60 -20.67
CA THR A 469 -31.48 -2.74 -21.61
C THR A 469 -31.59 -2.32 -23.07
N ARG A 470 -32.53 -1.41 -23.40
CA ARG A 470 -32.68 -0.90 -24.78
C ARG A 470 -31.41 -0.24 -25.30
N ALA A 471 -30.80 0.61 -24.48
CA ALA A 471 -29.52 1.26 -24.86
C ALA A 471 -28.42 0.24 -25.05
N GLY A 472 -28.34 -0.78 -24.17
CA GLY A 472 -27.37 -1.87 -24.30
C GLY A 472 -27.54 -2.68 -25.58
N VAL A 473 -28.77 -3.02 -25.92
CA VAL A 473 -29.11 -3.74 -27.16
C VAL A 473 -28.81 -2.92 -28.41
N GLU A 474 -29.11 -1.61 -28.38
CA GLU A 474 -28.81 -0.70 -29.49
C GLU A 474 -27.32 -0.60 -29.78
N VAL A 475 -26.48 -0.58 -28.74
CA VAL A 475 -25.01 -0.64 -28.89
C VAL A 475 -24.60 -1.89 -29.67
N LEU A 476 -25.19 -3.07 -29.37
CA LEU A 476 -24.86 -4.30 -30.09
C LEU A 476 -25.32 -4.24 -31.56
N ARG A 477 -26.53 -3.72 -31.80
CA ARG A 477 -27.10 -3.61 -33.16
C ARG A 477 -26.34 -2.64 -34.05
N SER A 478 -25.82 -1.55 -33.48
CA SER A 478 -25.07 -0.53 -34.23
C SER A 478 -23.79 -1.05 -34.90
N LEU A 479 -23.30 -2.21 -34.49
CA LEU A 479 -22.12 -2.83 -35.10
C LEU A 479 -22.40 -3.79 -36.23
N TYR A 480 -23.66 -4.20 -36.49
CA TYR A 480 -24.00 -5.24 -37.46
C TYR A 480 -23.58 -4.86 -38.87
N ASP A 481 -23.87 -3.63 -39.31
CA ASP A 481 -23.61 -3.17 -40.69
C ASP A 481 -22.09 -3.11 -40.98
N GLY A 482 -21.28 -2.83 -39.97
CA GLY A 482 -19.81 -2.79 -40.07
C GLY A 482 -19.12 -4.15 -40.01
N LEU A 483 -19.87 -5.25 -39.85
CA LEU A 483 -19.35 -6.61 -39.67
C LEU A 483 -19.94 -7.61 -40.67
N ALA A 484 -20.41 -7.14 -41.84
CA ALA A 484 -21.04 -7.99 -42.87
C ALA A 484 -20.12 -9.10 -43.38
N ASP A 485 -18.81 -8.86 -43.38
CA ASP A 485 -17.76 -9.79 -43.76
C ASP A 485 -17.27 -10.71 -42.63
N ARG A 486 -17.79 -10.53 -41.40
CA ARG A 486 -17.40 -11.29 -40.20
C ARG A 486 -18.60 -11.94 -39.52
N PRO A 487 -19.21 -12.97 -40.14
CA PRO A 487 -20.40 -13.64 -39.62
C PRO A 487 -20.18 -14.30 -38.23
N ASP A 488 -18.93 -14.65 -37.93
CA ASP A 488 -18.52 -15.14 -36.60
C ASP A 488 -18.80 -14.09 -35.48
N LEU A 489 -18.40 -12.84 -35.70
CA LEU A 489 -18.58 -11.74 -34.76
C LEU A 489 -20.05 -11.30 -34.66
N VAL A 490 -20.76 -11.30 -35.79
CA VAL A 490 -22.22 -11.03 -35.79
C VAL A 490 -22.98 -12.07 -34.96
N ARG A 491 -22.58 -13.35 -35.02
CA ARG A 491 -23.19 -14.40 -34.18
C ARG A 491 -23.03 -14.10 -32.68
N ILE A 492 -21.83 -13.67 -32.26
CA ILE A 492 -21.57 -13.30 -30.85
C ILE A 492 -22.49 -12.14 -30.41
N LEU A 493 -22.57 -11.08 -31.23
CA LEU A 493 -23.45 -9.94 -30.95
C LEU A 493 -24.91 -10.36 -30.84
N ARG A 494 -25.38 -11.26 -31.71
CA ARG A 494 -26.75 -11.79 -31.66
C ARG A 494 -27.01 -12.60 -30.39
N GLN A 495 -26.06 -13.43 -29.95
CA GLN A 495 -26.17 -14.21 -28.73
C GLN A 495 -26.18 -13.29 -27.47
N ALA A 496 -25.29 -12.27 -27.45
CA ALA A 496 -25.31 -11.26 -26.40
C ALA A 496 -26.65 -10.50 -26.39
N PHE A 497 -27.15 -10.13 -27.56
CA PHE A 497 -28.47 -9.50 -27.69
C PHE A 497 -29.59 -10.36 -27.14
N LEU A 498 -29.65 -11.66 -27.46
CA LEU A 498 -30.65 -12.60 -26.93
C LEU A 498 -30.58 -12.71 -25.40
N GLN A 499 -29.36 -12.81 -24.85
CA GLN A 499 -29.20 -12.90 -23.40
C GLN A 499 -29.63 -11.61 -22.68
N LEU A 500 -29.25 -10.44 -23.18
CA LEU A 500 -29.63 -9.17 -22.59
C LEU A 500 -31.12 -8.86 -22.74
N SER A 501 -31.72 -9.32 -23.84
CA SER A 501 -33.15 -9.08 -24.14
C SER A 501 -34.09 -9.65 -23.08
N ASP A 502 -33.71 -10.71 -22.39
CA ASP A 502 -34.49 -11.32 -21.31
C ASP A 502 -34.87 -10.33 -20.19
N ASN A 503 -34.12 -9.25 -20.01
CA ASN A 503 -34.38 -8.27 -18.95
C ASN A 503 -35.52 -7.28 -19.27
N GLU A 504 -35.99 -7.17 -20.53
CA GLU A 504 -37.07 -6.28 -20.91
C GLU A 504 -38.11 -6.98 -21.83
N GLN A 505 -39.38 -6.88 -21.47
CA GLN A 505 -40.48 -7.57 -22.13
C GLN A 505 -40.51 -7.40 -23.66
N LEU A 506 -40.56 -6.15 -24.12
CA LEU A 506 -40.74 -5.86 -25.56
C LEU A 506 -39.50 -6.28 -26.37
N VAL A 507 -38.32 -6.06 -25.81
CA VAL A 507 -37.06 -6.46 -26.46
C VAL A 507 -36.95 -7.98 -26.52
N ARG A 508 -37.39 -8.71 -25.49
CA ARG A 508 -37.43 -10.17 -25.46
C ARG A 508 -38.37 -10.74 -26.53
N GLN A 509 -39.61 -10.23 -26.63
CA GLN A 509 -40.59 -10.67 -27.63
C GLN A 509 -40.06 -10.49 -29.06
N GLU A 510 -39.48 -9.31 -29.37
CA GLU A 510 -38.85 -9.05 -30.66
C GLU A 510 -37.69 -9.99 -30.96
N ALA A 511 -36.80 -10.17 -29.98
CA ALA A 511 -35.60 -11.00 -30.13
C ALA A 511 -35.93 -12.46 -30.45
N TYR A 512 -36.83 -13.05 -29.70
CA TYR A 512 -37.22 -14.47 -29.90
C TYR A 512 -38.07 -14.68 -31.15
N LYS A 513 -38.94 -13.69 -31.52
CA LYS A 513 -39.62 -13.72 -32.79
C LYS A 513 -38.68 -13.76 -33.98
N LEU A 514 -37.70 -12.86 -33.99
CA LEU A 514 -36.66 -12.82 -35.05
C LEU A 514 -35.82 -14.10 -35.09
N LEU A 515 -35.49 -14.68 -33.95
CA LEU A 515 -34.74 -15.93 -33.87
C LEU A 515 -35.56 -17.10 -34.39
N ALA A 516 -36.85 -17.21 -34.02
CA ALA A 516 -37.76 -18.26 -34.48
C ALA A 516 -37.99 -18.18 -36.00
N GLU A 517 -38.28 -16.99 -36.54
CA GLU A 517 -38.44 -16.77 -37.97
C GLU A 517 -37.12 -17.11 -38.72
N GLY A 518 -35.95 -16.81 -38.16
CA GLY A 518 -34.65 -17.17 -38.73
C GLY A 518 -34.44 -18.68 -38.76
N ALA A 519 -34.84 -19.38 -37.70
CA ALA A 519 -34.72 -20.83 -37.60
C ALA A 519 -35.68 -21.57 -38.55
N GLU A 520 -36.86 -21.00 -38.86
CA GLU A 520 -37.77 -21.58 -39.81
C GLU A 520 -37.31 -21.37 -41.25
N ARG A 521 -36.75 -20.19 -41.60
CA ARG A 521 -36.31 -19.85 -42.95
C ARG A 521 -34.97 -20.51 -43.37
N ALA A 522 -34.03 -20.56 -42.43
CA ALA A 522 -32.68 -21.05 -42.69
C ALA A 522 -32.06 -21.63 -41.40
N PRO A 523 -32.47 -22.85 -40.97
CA PRO A 523 -31.99 -23.46 -39.75
C PRO A 523 -30.47 -23.52 -39.60
N GLU A 524 -29.77 -23.75 -40.71
CA GLU A 524 -28.32 -23.82 -40.82
C GLU A 524 -27.61 -22.49 -40.53
N SER A 525 -28.33 -21.37 -40.62
CA SER A 525 -27.80 -20.04 -40.31
C SER A 525 -27.80 -19.72 -38.80
N ILE A 526 -28.51 -20.53 -38.00
CA ILE A 526 -28.61 -20.36 -36.57
C ILE A 526 -27.51 -21.21 -35.92
N SER A 527 -26.75 -20.61 -34.99
CA SER A 527 -25.72 -21.32 -34.22
C SER A 527 -26.33 -22.30 -33.22
N THR A 528 -25.53 -23.28 -32.75
CA THR A 528 -25.92 -24.21 -31.68
C THR A 528 -26.41 -23.48 -30.43
N ALA A 529 -25.74 -22.36 -30.04
CA ALA A 529 -26.21 -21.51 -28.96
C ALA A 529 -27.56 -20.82 -29.27
N GLY A 530 -27.80 -20.40 -30.52
CA GLY A 530 -29.09 -19.86 -30.93
C GLY A 530 -30.22 -20.88 -30.79
N HIS A 531 -30.01 -22.11 -31.20
CA HIS A 531 -30.96 -23.22 -30.98
C HIS A 531 -31.18 -23.51 -29.49
N ALA A 532 -30.14 -23.41 -28.65
CA ALA A 532 -30.30 -23.52 -27.21
C ALA A 532 -31.20 -22.42 -26.61
N PHE A 533 -31.08 -21.18 -27.09
CA PHE A 533 -32.00 -20.09 -26.70
C PHE A 533 -33.45 -20.40 -27.07
N LEU A 534 -33.72 -20.99 -28.23
CA LEU A 534 -35.06 -21.44 -28.61
C LEU A 534 -35.63 -22.53 -27.66
N VAL A 535 -34.76 -23.47 -27.23
CA VAL A 535 -35.14 -24.46 -26.21
C VAL A 535 -35.49 -23.76 -24.90
N LYS A 536 -34.64 -22.82 -24.42
CA LYS A 536 -34.89 -22.03 -23.20
C LYS A 536 -36.26 -21.27 -23.29
N TYR A 537 -36.55 -20.68 -24.41
CA TYR A 537 -37.82 -20.01 -24.64
C TYR A 537 -38.97 -20.98 -24.55
N ALA A 538 -38.89 -22.13 -25.26
CA ALA A 538 -39.95 -23.15 -25.25
C ALA A 538 -40.22 -23.68 -23.83
N VAL A 539 -39.20 -23.91 -23.02
CA VAL A 539 -39.33 -24.33 -21.61
C VAL A 539 -40.02 -23.26 -20.78
N THR A 540 -39.62 -22.00 -20.88
CA THR A 540 -40.22 -20.92 -20.10
C THR A 540 -41.64 -20.58 -20.56
N ALA A 541 -41.96 -20.75 -21.85
CA ALA A 541 -43.31 -20.61 -22.40
C ALA A 541 -44.22 -21.81 -22.15
N GLY A 542 -43.70 -22.88 -21.54
CA GLY A 542 -44.47 -24.10 -21.25
C GLY A 542 -44.75 -24.98 -22.49
N LEU A 543 -43.98 -24.80 -23.56
CA LEU A 543 -44.17 -25.51 -24.84
C LEU A 543 -43.34 -26.80 -24.97
N SER A 544 -42.41 -27.04 -24.02
CA SER A 544 -41.56 -28.23 -24.02
C SER A 544 -41.44 -28.78 -22.61
N SER A 545 -41.39 -30.12 -22.51
CA SER A 545 -41.12 -30.78 -21.22
C SER A 545 -39.64 -30.76 -20.85
N ALA A 546 -39.33 -30.88 -19.55
CA ALA A 546 -37.94 -30.98 -19.08
C ALA A 546 -37.14 -32.06 -19.80
N LYS A 547 -37.71 -33.26 -19.98
CA LYS A 547 -37.10 -34.40 -20.65
C LYS A 547 -36.76 -34.10 -22.13
N GLU A 548 -37.70 -33.50 -22.85
CA GLU A 548 -37.51 -33.14 -24.25
C GLU A 548 -36.46 -32.04 -24.40
N ALA A 549 -36.50 -31.02 -23.55
CA ALA A 549 -35.53 -29.93 -23.55
C ALA A 549 -34.11 -30.44 -23.30
N MET A 550 -33.92 -31.27 -22.27
CA MET A 550 -32.61 -31.84 -21.96
C MET A 550 -32.09 -32.78 -23.06
N LEU A 551 -32.96 -33.56 -23.72
CA LEU A 551 -32.56 -34.40 -24.86
C LEU A 551 -32.04 -33.52 -26.01
N ARG A 552 -32.72 -32.43 -26.36
CA ARG A 552 -32.28 -31.46 -27.39
C ARG A 552 -30.97 -30.78 -27.03
N LEU A 553 -30.84 -30.30 -25.77
CA LEU A 553 -29.62 -29.62 -25.32
C LEU A 553 -28.42 -30.54 -25.31
N ARG A 554 -28.55 -31.82 -24.91
CA ARG A 554 -27.49 -32.82 -24.98
C ARG A 554 -27.03 -33.06 -26.42
N GLY A 555 -27.96 -33.05 -27.38
CA GLY A 555 -27.64 -33.10 -28.81
C GLY A 555 -26.79 -31.89 -29.24
N LEU A 556 -27.21 -30.67 -28.88
CA LEU A 556 -26.46 -29.45 -29.19
C LEU A 556 -25.08 -29.37 -28.51
N LEU A 557 -24.97 -29.88 -27.27
CA LEU A 557 -23.69 -29.93 -26.54
C LEU A 557 -22.69 -30.95 -27.11
N ALA A 558 -23.16 -31.92 -27.88
CA ALA A 558 -22.32 -32.91 -28.57
C ALA A 558 -21.79 -32.36 -29.91
N GLU A 559 -22.33 -31.31 -30.44
CA GLU A 559 -21.87 -30.65 -31.68
C GLU A 559 -20.64 -29.80 -31.43
N PRO A 560 -19.72 -29.71 -32.41
CA PRO A 560 -18.62 -28.76 -32.35
C PRO A 560 -19.15 -27.33 -32.26
N THR A 561 -18.72 -26.58 -31.25
CA THR A 561 -19.15 -25.22 -31.03
C THR A 561 -17.95 -24.27 -31.08
N ASP A 562 -18.14 -23.11 -31.70
CA ASP A 562 -17.16 -22.03 -31.71
C ASP A 562 -16.85 -21.60 -30.26
N PRO A 563 -15.58 -21.53 -29.83
CA PRO A 563 -15.18 -21.14 -28.47
C PRO A 563 -15.80 -19.84 -27.98
N LEU A 564 -16.07 -18.89 -28.86
CA LEU A 564 -16.69 -17.62 -28.49
C LEU A 564 -18.22 -17.74 -28.27
N SER A 565 -18.86 -18.75 -28.86
CA SER A 565 -20.28 -19.08 -28.69
C SER A 565 -20.53 -20.09 -27.56
N GLU A 566 -19.53 -20.86 -27.17
CA GLU A 566 -19.64 -21.91 -26.16
C GLU A 566 -20.18 -21.41 -24.80
N PRO A 567 -19.77 -20.23 -24.25
CA PRO A 567 -20.31 -19.74 -22.99
C PRO A 567 -21.83 -19.55 -23.01
N TYR A 568 -22.38 -19.13 -24.14
CA TYR A 568 -23.83 -18.96 -24.29
C TYR A 568 -24.56 -20.30 -24.32
N LEU A 569 -24.03 -21.30 -25.04
CA LEU A 569 -24.58 -22.65 -25.04
C LEU A 569 -24.56 -23.28 -23.64
N LEU A 570 -23.41 -23.23 -22.97
CA LEU A 570 -23.24 -23.79 -21.63
C LEU A 570 -24.14 -23.11 -20.61
N GLY A 571 -24.24 -21.77 -20.63
CA GLY A 571 -25.06 -21.01 -19.69
C GLY A 571 -26.57 -21.28 -19.86
N VAL A 572 -27.03 -21.36 -21.12
CA VAL A 572 -28.43 -21.71 -21.38
C VAL A 572 -28.72 -23.16 -20.97
N ALA A 573 -27.83 -24.11 -21.33
CA ALA A 573 -27.99 -25.51 -20.96
C ALA A 573 -27.97 -25.70 -19.44
N ALA A 574 -27.09 -25.00 -18.71
CA ALA A 574 -27.03 -25.06 -17.25
C ALA A 574 -28.33 -24.56 -16.60
N ALA A 575 -28.89 -23.46 -17.07
CA ALA A 575 -30.16 -22.93 -16.56
C ALA A 575 -31.32 -23.94 -16.77
N VAL A 576 -31.42 -24.53 -17.98
CA VAL A 576 -32.46 -25.50 -18.28
C VAL A 576 -32.27 -26.80 -17.51
N ALA A 577 -31.03 -27.28 -17.33
CA ALA A 577 -30.73 -28.44 -16.49
C ALA A 577 -31.13 -28.22 -15.03
N GLN A 578 -30.87 -27.02 -14.48
CA GLN A 578 -31.31 -26.66 -13.14
C GLN A 578 -32.85 -26.66 -13.05
N TRP A 579 -33.58 -26.16 -14.05
CA TRP A 579 -35.05 -26.19 -14.10
C TRP A 579 -35.59 -27.61 -14.31
N ALA A 580 -34.81 -28.51 -14.91
CA ALA A 580 -35.18 -29.92 -15.08
C ALA A 580 -34.88 -30.77 -13.84
N ASP A 581 -34.37 -30.17 -12.75
CA ASP A 581 -33.89 -30.83 -11.53
C ASP A 581 -32.69 -31.76 -11.74
N GLU A 582 -31.95 -31.59 -12.86
CA GLU A 582 -30.69 -32.27 -13.14
C GLU A 582 -29.51 -31.47 -12.57
N LEU A 583 -29.48 -31.30 -11.24
CA LEU A 583 -28.60 -30.36 -10.55
C LEU A 583 -27.11 -30.62 -10.71
N ASP A 584 -26.72 -31.91 -10.78
CA ASP A 584 -25.30 -32.33 -10.95
C ASP A 584 -24.80 -32.03 -12.37
N GLU A 585 -25.68 -32.15 -13.38
CA GLU A 585 -25.36 -31.77 -14.75
C GLU A 585 -25.28 -30.24 -14.88
N ALA A 586 -26.21 -29.53 -14.27
CA ALA A 586 -26.21 -28.07 -14.21
C ALA A 586 -24.92 -27.53 -13.59
N GLU A 587 -24.45 -28.11 -12.47
CA GLU A 587 -23.22 -27.71 -11.80
C GLU A 587 -21.98 -27.92 -12.69
N ARG A 588 -21.86 -29.09 -13.34
CA ARG A 588 -20.77 -29.37 -14.29
C ARG A 588 -20.74 -28.37 -15.47
N LEU A 589 -21.92 -28.02 -16.00
CA LEU A 589 -22.03 -27.03 -17.08
C LEU A 589 -21.65 -25.62 -16.62
N VAL A 590 -22.05 -25.24 -15.41
CA VAL A 590 -21.65 -23.94 -14.80
C VAL A 590 -20.14 -23.88 -14.61
N GLU A 591 -19.53 -24.92 -14.03
CA GLU A 591 -18.07 -24.96 -13.81
C GLU A 591 -17.31 -24.87 -15.13
N ARG A 592 -17.71 -25.64 -16.14
CA ARG A 592 -17.11 -25.60 -17.47
C ARG A 592 -17.27 -24.22 -18.11
N GLY A 593 -18.46 -23.61 -18.00
CA GLY A 593 -18.75 -22.31 -18.57
C GLY A 593 -17.96 -21.17 -17.92
N LEU A 594 -17.78 -21.21 -16.59
CA LEU A 594 -16.98 -20.23 -15.84
C LEU A 594 -15.47 -20.41 -16.09
N ALA A 595 -14.97 -21.64 -16.16
CA ALA A 595 -13.56 -21.93 -16.41
C ALA A 595 -13.09 -21.42 -17.80
N GLY A 596 -13.99 -21.34 -18.79
CA GLY A 596 -13.69 -20.82 -20.14
C GLY A 596 -13.75 -19.30 -20.27
N GLN A 597 -14.15 -18.57 -19.21
CA GLN A 597 -14.32 -17.11 -19.26
C GLN A 597 -13.17 -16.36 -18.60
N ARG A 598 -12.89 -15.18 -19.10
CA ARG A 598 -11.93 -14.27 -18.49
C ARG A 598 -12.60 -13.51 -17.35
N PRO A 599 -12.07 -13.59 -16.11
CA PRO A 599 -12.68 -12.93 -14.95
C PRO A 599 -12.57 -11.39 -15.00
N ASP A 600 -11.68 -10.87 -15.83
CA ASP A 600 -11.42 -9.45 -16.04
C ASP A 600 -12.32 -8.80 -17.10
N LEU A 601 -13.19 -9.59 -17.76
CA LEU A 601 -14.12 -9.07 -18.78
C LEU A 601 -15.58 -9.23 -18.35
N LEU A 602 -16.31 -8.13 -18.43
CA LEU A 602 -17.77 -8.13 -18.22
C LEU A 602 -18.44 -8.81 -19.41
N HIS A 603 -19.09 -9.94 -19.13
CA HIS A 603 -19.76 -10.77 -20.10
C HIS A 603 -21.14 -11.20 -19.59
N PRO A 604 -22.23 -11.14 -20.37
CA PRO A 604 -23.58 -11.41 -19.89
C PRO A 604 -23.75 -12.85 -19.39
N MET A 605 -23.01 -13.80 -19.94
CA MET A 605 -23.07 -15.21 -19.49
C MET A 605 -22.29 -15.47 -18.19
N HIS A 606 -21.33 -14.64 -17.86
CA HIS A 606 -20.62 -14.77 -16.58
C HIS A 606 -21.60 -14.59 -15.40
N GLU A 607 -22.35 -13.49 -15.41
CA GLU A 607 -23.38 -13.22 -14.41
C GLU A 607 -24.51 -14.27 -14.44
N ALA A 608 -24.95 -14.68 -15.61
CA ALA A 608 -25.98 -15.71 -15.75
C ALA A 608 -25.53 -17.06 -15.13
N LEU A 609 -24.29 -17.49 -15.38
CA LEU A 609 -23.73 -18.71 -14.80
C LEU A 609 -23.56 -18.60 -13.27
N ARG A 610 -23.13 -17.44 -12.77
CA ARG A 610 -23.04 -17.20 -11.31
C ARG A 610 -24.42 -17.28 -10.65
N HIS A 611 -25.46 -16.71 -11.27
CA HIS A 611 -26.84 -16.81 -10.80
C HIS A 611 -27.33 -18.27 -10.82
N THR A 612 -27.08 -19.01 -11.91
CA THR A 612 -27.45 -20.43 -11.98
C THR A 612 -26.75 -21.26 -10.90
N ARG A 613 -25.48 -20.96 -10.56
CA ARG A 613 -24.79 -21.62 -9.45
C ARG A 613 -25.50 -21.40 -8.10
N ILE A 614 -25.96 -20.19 -7.84
CA ILE A 614 -26.73 -19.87 -6.63
C ILE A 614 -28.11 -20.56 -6.67
N ASP A 615 -28.76 -20.59 -7.82
CA ASP A 615 -30.03 -21.29 -8.04
C ASP A 615 -29.89 -22.80 -7.74
N ILE A 616 -28.78 -23.44 -8.12
CA ILE A 616 -28.48 -24.84 -7.81
C ILE A 616 -28.33 -25.07 -6.29
N VAL A 617 -27.60 -24.20 -5.59
CA VAL A 617 -27.45 -24.26 -4.12
C VAL A 617 -28.81 -24.12 -3.43
N ALA A 618 -29.64 -23.18 -3.91
CA ALA A 618 -30.99 -22.98 -3.39
C ALA A 618 -31.91 -24.18 -3.67
N ALA A 619 -31.83 -24.77 -4.87
CA ALA A 619 -32.61 -25.97 -5.25
C ALA A 619 -32.24 -27.20 -4.41
N ARG A 620 -31.00 -27.30 -3.96
CA ARG A 620 -30.55 -28.33 -3.00
C ARG A 620 -30.96 -28.04 -1.54
N ALA A 621 -31.64 -26.90 -1.27
CA ALA A 621 -31.95 -26.41 0.08
C ALA A 621 -30.73 -26.28 1.01
N ASP A 622 -29.54 -26.01 0.45
CA ASP A 622 -28.30 -25.79 1.22
C ASP A 622 -28.29 -24.35 1.79
N TYR A 623 -29.20 -24.14 2.75
CA TYR A 623 -29.37 -22.84 3.39
C TYR A 623 -28.13 -22.43 4.22
N VAL A 624 -27.36 -23.39 4.72
CA VAL A 624 -26.13 -23.11 5.46
C VAL A 624 -25.13 -22.39 4.54
N ARG A 625 -24.95 -22.91 3.35
CA ARG A 625 -24.03 -22.33 2.34
C ARG A 625 -24.54 -20.96 1.84
N LEU A 626 -25.86 -20.80 1.63
CA LEU A 626 -26.45 -19.50 1.23
C LEU A 626 -26.29 -18.41 2.28
N LEU A 627 -26.31 -18.78 3.56
CA LEU A 627 -26.21 -17.83 4.69
C LEU A 627 -24.77 -17.61 5.18
N ALA A 628 -23.80 -18.41 4.72
CA ALA A 628 -22.39 -18.28 5.13
C ALA A 628 -21.74 -17.01 4.55
N ASP A 629 -22.12 -16.62 3.32
CA ASP A 629 -21.57 -15.44 2.64
C ASP A 629 -22.72 -14.65 2.01
N PRO A 630 -23.45 -13.83 2.81
CA PRO A 630 -24.56 -13.07 2.33
C PRO A 630 -24.11 -11.97 1.37
N PRO A 631 -24.83 -11.74 0.26
CA PRO A 631 -24.47 -10.74 -0.72
C PRO A 631 -24.52 -9.32 -0.10
N PRO A 632 -23.58 -8.43 -0.47
CA PRO A 632 -23.57 -7.06 0.01
C PRO A 632 -24.81 -6.30 -0.51
N ILE A 633 -25.37 -5.40 0.31
CA ILE A 633 -26.53 -4.60 -0.08
C ILE A 633 -26.16 -3.72 -1.29
N ALA A 634 -26.91 -3.86 -2.36
CA ALA A 634 -26.75 -3.13 -3.61
C ALA A 634 -27.96 -2.16 -3.84
N THR A 635 -27.91 -1.39 -4.91
CA THR A 635 -29.01 -0.47 -5.27
C THR A 635 -30.29 -1.20 -5.71
N ALA A 636 -30.17 -2.44 -6.17
CA ALA A 636 -31.28 -3.29 -6.58
C ALA A 636 -31.06 -4.74 -6.06
N PRO A 637 -32.13 -5.49 -5.80
CA PRO A 637 -32.02 -6.87 -5.37
C PRO A 637 -31.48 -7.76 -6.50
N THR A 638 -30.65 -8.74 -6.12
CA THR A 638 -30.12 -9.78 -7.02
C THR A 638 -30.78 -11.13 -6.74
N SER A 639 -30.55 -12.14 -7.59
CA SER A 639 -30.97 -13.54 -7.31
C SER A 639 -30.40 -14.05 -5.99
N ALA A 640 -29.16 -13.68 -5.65
CA ALA A 640 -28.56 -14.04 -4.37
C ALA A 640 -29.34 -13.49 -3.18
N HIS A 641 -29.79 -12.23 -3.24
CA HIS A 641 -30.62 -11.62 -2.20
C HIS A 641 -31.99 -12.34 -2.06
N ALA A 642 -32.59 -12.74 -3.19
CA ALA A 642 -33.84 -13.49 -3.18
C ALA A 642 -33.68 -14.86 -2.48
N HIS A 643 -32.62 -15.61 -2.81
CA HIS A 643 -32.34 -16.89 -2.20
C HIS A 643 -31.91 -16.79 -0.73
N THR A 644 -31.12 -15.74 -0.37
CA THR A 644 -30.80 -15.45 1.02
C THR A 644 -32.08 -15.13 1.82
N LEU A 645 -32.98 -14.34 1.25
CA LEU A 645 -34.26 -14.03 1.88
C LEU A 645 -35.09 -15.30 2.11
N THR A 646 -35.21 -16.17 1.10
CA THR A 646 -35.87 -17.47 1.25
C THR A 646 -35.20 -18.33 2.33
N ALA A 647 -33.86 -18.43 2.32
CA ALA A 647 -33.12 -19.21 3.31
C ALA A 647 -33.33 -18.70 4.75
N LEU A 648 -33.41 -17.39 4.93
CA LEU A 648 -33.74 -16.76 6.23
C LEU A 648 -35.14 -17.11 6.71
N VAL A 649 -36.13 -17.10 5.79
CA VAL A 649 -37.52 -17.51 6.09
C VAL A 649 -37.58 -18.98 6.47
N GLU A 650 -36.99 -19.88 5.66
CA GLU A 650 -37.03 -21.31 5.88
C GLU A 650 -36.28 -21.75 7.17
N THR A 651 -35.29 -20.98 7.58
CA THR A 651 -34.54 -21.22 8.84
C THR A 651 -35.14 -20.50 10.05
N GLY A 652 -36.32 -19.83 9.91
CA GLY A 652 -37.02 -19.15 11.01
C GLY A 652 -36.38 -17.82 11.44
N ARG A 653 -35.42 -17.28 10.70
CA ARG A 653 -34.71 -16.03 10.99
C ARG A 653 -35.48 -14.82 10.46
N LEU A 654 -36.77 -14.69 10.86
CA LEU A 654 -37.70 -13.71 10.29
C LEU A 654 -37.29 -12.26 10.48
N ALA A 655 -36.68 -11.91 11.62
CA ALA A 655 -36.20 -10.55 11.87
C ALA A 655 -35.06 -10.15 10.92
N ASP A 656 -34.15 -11.10 10.59
CA ASP A 656 -33.08 -10.90 9.62
C ASP A 656 -33.65 -10.75 8.19
N ALA A 657 -34.65 -11.58 7.89
CA ALA A 657 -35.37 -11.53 6.62
C ALA A 657 -36.06 -10.19 6.39
N GLU A 658 -36.73 -9.63 7.42
CA GLU A 658 -37.35 -8.30 7.36
C GLU A 658 -36.33 -7.19 7.11
N ARG A 659 -35.19 -7.24 7.78
CA ARG A 659 -34.10 -6.27 7.54
C ARG A 659 -33.61 -6.32 6.09
N LEU A 660 -33.38 -7.52 5.55
CA LEU A 660 -32.97 -7.69 4.17
C LEU A 660 -34.04 -7.21 3.19
N ALA A 661 -35.32 -7.57 3.41
CA ALA A 661 -36.42 -7.14 2.56
C ALA A 661 -36.63 -5.63 2.57
N GLY A 662 -36.42 -4.96 3.71
CA GLY A 662 -36.54 -3.51 3.89
C GLY A 662 -35.31 -2.71 3.35
N ALA A 663 -34.25 -3.37 2.99
CA ALA A 663 -33.02 -2.70 2.50
C ALA A 663 -33.17 -2.16 1.07
N PHE A 664 -34.20 -2.54 0.32
CA PHE A 664 -34.36 -2.19 -1.10
C PHE A 664 -35.59 -1.34 -1.36
N ASP A 665 -35.45 -0.24 -2.11
CA ASP A 665 -36.61 0.47 -2.70
C ASP A 665 -37.00 -0.23 -4.00
N LEU A 666 -37.97 -1.13 -3.91
CA LEU A 666 -38.43 -1.91 -5.05
C LEU A 666 -39.25 -1.08 -6.10
N ARG A 667 -39.61 0.17 -5.78
CA ARG A 667 -40.27 1.07 -6.75
C ARG A 667 -39.21 1.69 -7.69
N ALA A 668 -38.03 1.94 -7.18
CA ALA A 668 -36.92 2.46 -7.95
C ALA A 668 -36.06 1.36 -8.61
N ALA A 669 -36.27 0.09 -8.23
CA ALA A 669 -35.50 -1.03 -8.78
C ALA A 669 -35.83 -1.25 -10.28
N PRO A 670 -34.80 -1.47 -11.13
CA PRO A 670 -34.99 -1.73 -12.55
C PRO A 670 -35.76 -3.05 -12.76
N GLU A 671 -36.54 -3.10 -13.86
CA GLU A 671 -37.17 -4.33 -14.30
C GLU A 671 -36.15 -5.41 -14.62
N SER A 672 -36.22 -6.54 -13.93
CA SER A 672 -35.33 -7.68 -14.12
C SER A 672 -35.94 -9.00 -13.64
N TRP A 673 -35.29 -10.11 -13.94
CA TRP A 673 -35.63 -11.43 -13.38
C TRP A 673 -35.37 -11.48 -11.88
N GLU A 674 -34.31 -10.82 -11.44
CA GLU A 674 -33.89 -10.76 -10.05
C GLU A 674 -34.95 -10.07 -9.18
N LEU A 675 -35.49 -8.95 -9.67
CA LEU A 675 -36.58 -8.26 -8.99
C LEU A 675 -37.82 -9.17 -8.86
N ASN A 676 -38.12 -9.94 -9.90
CA ASN A 676 -39.27 -10.85 -9.89
C ASN A 676 -39.08 -11.97 -8.84
N ARG A 677 -37.88 -12.57 -8.78
CA ARG A 677 -37.54 -13.57 -7.75
C ARG A 677 -37.57 -12.99 -6.34
N PHE A 678 -37.10 -11.76 -6.19
CA PHE A 678 -37.07 -11.09 -4.89
C PHE A 678 -38.52 -10.79 -4.40
N LEU A 679 -39.42 -10.37 -5.29
CA LEU A 679 -40.87 -10.23 -4.97
C LEU A 679 -41.46 -11.54 -4.52
N TYR A 680 -41.16 -12.66 -5.19
CA TYR A 680 -41.62 -13.98 -4.78
C TYR A 680 -41.09 -14.35 -3.38
N ALA A 681 -39.80 -14.17 -3.09
CA ALA A 681 -39.18 -14.43 -1.78
C ALA A 681 -39.82 -13.53 -0.68
N ARG A 682 -40.10 -12.24 -0.99
CA ARG A 682 -40.77 -11.32 -0.07
C ARG A 682 -42.21 -11.72 0.20
N GLY A 683 -42.91 -12.23 -0.80
CA GLY A 683 -44.23 -12.83 -0.62
C GLY A 683 -44.20 -13.98 0.38
N GLY A 684 -43.17 -14.86 0.29
CA GLY A 684 -42.95 -15.94 1.27
C GLY A 684 -42.68 -15.41 2.69
N LEU A 685 -41.86 -14.37 2.85
CA LEU A 685 -41.65 -13.71 4.14
C LEU A 685 -42.97 -13.15 4.73
N ARG A 686 -43.76 -12.45 3.92
CA ARG A 686 -45.04 -11.90 4.36
C ARG A 686 -46.03 -12.99 4.81
N ALA A 687 -46.11 -14.08 4.04
CA ALA A 687 -46.91 -15.24 4.43
C ALA A 687 -46.42 -15.85 5.76
N ALA A 688 -45.14 -16.02 5.95
CA ALA A 688 -44.56 -16.52 7.20
C ALA A 688 -44.84 -15.60 8.41
N ASN A 689 -44.97 -14.30 8.19
CA ASN A 689 -45.39 -13.33 9.22
C ASN A 689 -46.91 -13.18 9.36
N GLY A 690 -47.73 -13.94 8.63
CA GLY A 690 -49.17 -13.88 8.67
C GLY A 690 -49.81 -12.75 7.83
N ASP A 691 -49.03 -11.96 7.08
CA ASP A 691 -49.57 -10.97 6.14
C ASP A 691 -49.93 -11.63 4.80
N MET A 692 -51.01 -12.39 4.81
CA MET A 692 -51.51 -13.12 3.62
C MET A 692 -51.94 -12.17 2.49
N VAL A 693 -52.47 -10.98 2.82
CA VAL A 693 -52.87 -9.99 1.80
C VAL A 693 -51.67 -9.41 1.09
N GLY A 694 -50.63 -9.02 1.84
CA GLY A 694 -49.38 -8.54 1.27
C GLY A 694 -48.62 -9.62 0.49
N ALA A 695 -48.64 -10.88 0.98
CA ALA A 695 -48.06 -12.01 0.29
C ALA A 695 -48.73 -12.27 -1.06
N LEU A 696 -50.08 -12.34 -1.07
CA LEU A 696 -50.90 -12.50 -2.29
C LEU A 696 -50.62 -11.39 -3.31
N HIS A 697 -50.50 -10.14 -2.85
CA HIS A 697 -50.15 -9.02 -3.73
C HIS A 697 -48.81 -9.23 -4.42
N ASP A 698 -47.76 -9.65 -3.67
CA ASP A 698 -46.41 -9.90 -4.23
C ASP A 698 -46.41 -11.08 -5.22
N PHE A 699 -47.14 -12.17 -4.90
CA PHE A 699 -47.24 -13.32 -5.81
C PHE A 699 -48.01 -12.99 -7.09
N LEU A 700 -49.08 -12.23 -7.02
CA LEU A 700 -49.85 -11.79 -8.21
C LEU A 700 -49.04 -10.82 -9.07
N GLU A 701 -48.28 -9.91 -8.45
CA GLU A 701 -47.39 -9.01 -9.19
C GLU A 701 -46.28 -9.78 -9.88
N CYS A 702 -45.69 -10.78 -9.21
CA CYS A 702 -44.76 -11.72 -9.80
C CYS A 702 -45.35 -12.41 -11.03
N GLY A 703 -46.58 -12.88 -10.91
CA GLY A 703 -47.34 -13.52 -11.99
C GLY A 703 -47.64 -12.59 -13.18
N ARG A 704 -48.03 -11.38 -12.90
CA ARG A 704 -48.28 -10.34 -13.92
C ARG A 704 -46.98 -10.08 -14.74
N ARG A 705 -45.83 -9.93 -14.06
CA ARG A 705 -44.53 -9.70 -14.70
C ARG A 705 -44.08 -10.89 -15.54
N GLN A 706 -44.26 -12.12 -15.06
CA GLN A 706 -43.93 -13.33 -15.82
C GLN A 706 -44.82 -13.48 -17.06
N SER A 707 -46.12 -13.30 -16.91
CA SER A 707 -47.07 -13.42 -18.04
C SER A 707 -46.79 -12.38 -19.12
N ALA A 708 -46.43 -11.17 -18.73
CA ALA A 708 -46.02 -10.12 -19.66
C ALA A 708 -44.77 -10.51 -20.49
N ARG A 709 -43.90 -11.36 -19.95
CA ARG A 709 -42.72 -11.89 -20.67
C ARG A 709 -42.96 -13.22 -21.36
N GLU A 710 -44.23 -13.67 -21.47
CA GLU A 710 -44.62 -14.97 -22.03
C GLU A 710 -44.01 -16.16 -21.26
N VAL A 711 -43.75 -15.97 -19.95
CA VAL A 711 -43.25 -17.02 -19.05
C VAL A 711 -44.44 -17.64 -18.35
N VAL A 712 -44.85 -18.82 -18.80
CA VAL A 712 -45.99 -19.55 -18.30
C VAL A 712 -45.62 -20.68 -17.36
N SER A 713 -44.42 -21.26 -17.60
CA SER A 713 -43.90 -22.37 -16.80
C SER A 713 -43.62 -21.96 -15.35
N PRO A 714 -43.94 -22.80 -14.35
CA PRO A 714 -43.68 -22.55 -12.95
C PRO A 714 -42.20 -22.68 -12.56
N VAL A 715 -41.32 -23.10 -13.48
CA VAL A 715 -39.88 -23.36 -13.20
C VAL A 715 -39.09 -22.10 -12.76
N VAL A 716 -39.56 -20.91 -13.12
CA VAL A 716 -38.90 -19.65 -12.71
C VAL A 716 -39.35 -19.25 -11.29
N THR A 717 -40.65 -19.08 -11.07
CA THR A 717 -41.27 -18.91 -9.76
C THR A 717 -42.69 -19.51 -9.78
N PRO A 718 -43.04 -20.40 -8.86
CA PRO A 718 -44.36 -21.06 -8.81
C PRO A 718 -45.41 -20.17 -8.15
N TRP A 719 -45.58 -18.92 -8.63
CA TRP A 719 -46.42 -17.89 -8.03
C TRP A 719 -47.89 -18.28 -7.91
N ARG A 720 -48.41 -19.14 -8.85
CA ARG A 720 -49.83 -19.58 -8.82
C ARG A 720 -50.10 -20.45 -7.61
N THR A 721 -49.21 -21.37 -7.30
CA THR A 721 -49.33 -22.24 -6.13
C THR A 721 -49.24 -21.40 -4.86
N ALA A 722 -48.24 -20.53 -4.74
CA ALA A 722 -48.10 -19.66 -3.58
C ALA A 722 -49.28 -18.69 -3.40
N ALA A 723 -49.83 -18.16 -4.47
CA ALA A 723 -51.06 -17.35 -4.41
C ALA A 723 -52.28 -18.16 -3.97
N ALA A 724 -52.40 -19.42 -4.42
CA ALA A 724 -53.50 -20.30 -4.00
C ALA A 724 -53.41 -20.64 -2.50
N GLU A 725 -52.21 -20.88 -1.99
CA GLU A 725 -51.93 -21.11 -0.55
C GLU A 725 -52.34 -19.91 0.32
N CYS A 726 -52.23 -18.67 -0.16
CA CYS A 726 -52.71 -17.48 0.55
C CYS A 726 -54.27 -17.39 0.63
N HIS A 727 -55.00 -18.14 -0.19
CA HIS A 727 -56.44 -18.18 -0.17
C HIS A 727 -57.01 -19.32 0.71
N LEU A 728 -56.17 -20.30 1.05
CA LEU A 728 -56.53 -21.40 1.96
C LEU A 728 -56.35 -20.99 3.42
#